data_3df1f07178800e78c59ad6c4ca5b05d8
#
_entry.id   3df1f07178800e78c59ad6c4ca5b05d8
#
_cell.length_a   1.000
_cell.length_b   1.000
_cell.length_c   1.000
_cell.angle_alpha   90.00
_cell.angle_beta   90.00
_cell.angle_gamma   90.00
#
_symmetry.space_group_name_H-M   'P 1'
#
loop_
_entity.id
_entity.type
_entity.pdbx_description
1 polymer ?
#
loop_
_entity_poly.entity_id
_entity_poly.type
_entity_poly.pdbx_seq_one_letter_code
_entity_poly.pdbx_strand_id
1 'polypeptide(L)'
;MKQLLTTLALVLATIGIEAQTLNVQQGSVTYAFTANADDMTYTDNGQTLTIQGKAFSTQDISKITVDDTSVENNSVGISYSGTTASVVIAGNVANYVTATVNGAHVAINQTNTADVDGDEITYTLSGTTTDGGLELDGSYKCTIQLAGVTLTNPSGAAISITNKKRIEISAKNGTTNTLTDGANGSQKGSLYSKGQLQLQGKGTLTVVGNTAHAIKSGDYIAVKNLTLNITKAVKDGISCNKYFLMESGTVTISGVGDDGIQADLEEDDDKTGTTTNHEDENSGNVYIEGGTLNITTTGVATKGVKAAGDLIVSDGTINIKTTGNGTVETETVNGTTTTDAKGSAGLNADNDITINGGTITLTNSGTGGKCIKADNILTVNSGSITATNTASNYSSGSYSASAKAIKAGTKSAANAAREEAPGGGGFPGGGGGYPGGGGGFPGGGGNNNNYTYTGGIVINGGTIVATAKSHEAIEAKGTISITDGYVYAEAGDDAINAASDFTISGGYVMGNSTGNDGLDANGNFYIKGGNVFAVAKGSPEVGIDANTEGGCKLYITGGNVAAIGGLENGSSLTGVTSKSTSYSKGSWYTFKNGSTAVFSMKVPSNSNMGNSMTIVASSTPSVSSGAISGTSIWNGYGVK
;
A
#
# COMPACT_ATOMS: atom_id res chain seq x y z
N MET A 1 36.08 -38.16 -33.64
CA MET A 1 35.55 -38.11 -32.27
C MET A 1 36.26 -39.05 -31.31
N LYS A 2 36.32 -40.39 -31.51
CA LYS A 2 37.04 -41.28 -30.54
C LYS A 2 38.48 -40.86 -30.23
N GLN A 3 39.27 -40.40 -31.19
CA GLN A 3 40.63 -39.94 -30.94
C GLN A 3 40.70 -38.59 -30.19
N LEU A 4 39.71 -37.69 -30.38
CA LEU A 4 39.67 -36.40 -29.67
C LEU A 4 39.36 -36.59 -28.19
N LEU A 5 38.48 -37.53 -27.87
CA LEU A 5 37.99 -37.87 -26.52
C LEU A 5 39.04 -38.65 -25.71
N THR A 6 39.79 -39.56 -26.36
CA THR A 6 40.94 -40.25 -25.73
C THR A 6 42.07 -39.28 -25.40
N THR A 7 42.27 -38.23 -26.23
CA THR A 7 43.26 -37.18 -25.99
C THR A 7 42.80 -36.29 -24.84
N LEU A 8 41.50 -36.00 -24.68
CA LEU A 8 40.94 -35.19 -23.60
C LEU A 8 41.10 -35.87 -22.22
N ALA A 9 40.80 -37.19 -22.14
CA ALA A 9 41.03 -37.99 -20.94
C ALA A 9 42.53 -38.05 -20.53
N LEU A 10 43.43 -38.03 -21.54
CA LEU A 10 44.87 -38.04 -21.30
C LEU A 10 45.42 -36.65 -20.88
N VAL A 11 44.78 -35.56 -21.32
CA VAL A 11 45.12 -34.18 -20.93
C VAL A 11 44.73 -33.93 -19.48
N LEU A 12 43.57 -34.40 -19.04
CA LEU A 12 43.11 -34.27 -17.64
C LEU A 12 44.00 -35.03 -16.63
N ALA A 13 44.70 -36.09 -17.07
CA ALA A 13 45.58 -36.88 -16.23
C ALA A 13 46.98 -36.27 -16.03
N THR A 14 47.35 -35.23 -16.76
CA THR A 14 48.73 -34.66 -16.80
C THR A 14 48.89 -33.25 -16.26
N ILE A 15 47.79 -32.57 -15.87
CA ILE A 15 47.85 -31.18 -15.43
C ILE A 15 47.61 -31.13 -13.90
N GLY A 16 48.61 -30.58 -13.17
CA GLY A 16 48.59 -30.50 -11.70
C GLY A 16 47.58 -29.51 -11.19
N ILE A 17 46.85 -29.93 -10.22
CA ILE A 17 46.14 -29.31 -9.06
C ILE A 17 45.91 -27.77 -9.18
N GLU A 18 45.16 -27.32 -10.16
CA GLU A 18 44.28 -26.13 -10.02
C GLU A 18 42.88 -26.55 -10.46
N ALA A 19 41.85 -25.99 -9.82
CA ALA A 19 40.45 -26.35 -10.09
C ALA A 19 40.09 -25.96 -11.53
N GLN A 20 40.09 -26.94 -12.42
CA GLN A 20 39.70 -26.75 -13.83
C GLN A 20 38.24 -27.09 -14.00
N THR A 21 37.59 -26.37 -14.92
CA THR A 21 36.21 -26.62 -15.29
C THR A 21 36.13 -27.37 -16.62
N LEU A 22 35.44 -28.53 -16.60
CA LEU A 22 35.06 -29.27 -17.78
C LEU A 22 33.72 -28.76 -18.29
N ASN A 23 33.71 -28.15 -19.45
CA ASN A 23 32.51 -27.62 -20.09
C ASN A 23 31.99 -28.56 -21.19
N VAL A 24 30.71 -28.97 -21.09
CA VAL A 24 30.01 -29.74 -22.12
C VAL A 24 28.93 -28.87 -22.71
N GLN A 25 29.06 -28.49 -23.96
CA GLN A 25 28.14 -27.59 -24.65
C GLN A 25 27.18 -28.36 -25.56
N GLN A 26 25.89 -28.07 -25.44
CA GLN A 26 24.80 -28.50 -26.33
C GLN A 26 24.07 -27.23 -26.84
N GLY A 27 24.38 -26.81 -28.06
CA GLY A 27 23.85 -25.57 -28.62
C GLY A 27 24.24 -24.34 -27.78
N SER A 28 23.25 -23.65 -27.24
CA SER A 28 23.43 -22.46 -26.37
C SER A 28 23.52 -22.78 -24.88
N VAL A 29 23.46 -24.06 -24.50
CA VAL A 29 23.53 -24.51 -23.10
C VAL A 29 24.88 -25.17 -22.84
N THR A 30 25.58 -24.75 -21.81
CA THR A 30 26.84 -25.31 -21.34
C THR A 30 26.66 -25.88 -19.94
N TYR A 31 27.09 -27.12 -19.72
CA TYR A 31 27.16 -27.74 -18.41
C TYR A 31 28.61 -27.71 -17.96
N ALA A 32 28.84 -27.11 -16.79
CA ALA A 32 30.18 -26.83 -16.27
C ALA A 32 30.45 -27.67 -15.01
N PHE A 33 31.30 -28.68 -15.15
CA PHE A 33 31.64 -29.62 -14.10
C PHE A 33 33.04 -29.31 -13.55
N THR A 34 33.26 -29.55 -12.26
CA THR A 34 34.64 -29.63 -11.75
C THR A 34 35.37 -30.76 -12.47
N ALA A 35 36.52 -30.47 -13.07
CA ALA A 35 37.22 -31.46 -13.88
C ALA A 35 37.80 -32.58 -12.99
N ASN A 36 37.21 -33.77 -13.11
CA ASN A 36 37.69 -35.01 -12.51
C ASN A 36 37.52 -36.14 -13.54
N ALA A 37 38.63 -36.75 -13.97
CA ALA A 37 38.61 -37.78 -14.99
C ALA A 37 37.89 -39.07 -14.54
N ASP A 38 37.82 -39.32 -13.24
CA ASP A 38 37.23 -40.56 -12.69
C ASP A 38 35.68 -40.53 -12.71
N ASP A 39 35.09 -39.35 -12.94
CA ASP A 39 33.63 -39.16 -12.96
C ASP A 39 33.04 -39.29 -14.36
N MET A 40 33.81 -39.62 -15.39
CA MET A 40 33.36 -39.76 -16.77
C MET A 40 33.24 -41.20 -17.22
N THR A 41 32.08 -41.54 -17.73
CA THR A 41 31.82 -42.88 -18.31
C THR A 41 31.19 -42.79 -19.72
N TYR A 42 31.50 -43.77 -20.56
CA TYR A 42 30.88 -43.94 -21.87
C TYR A 42 30.12 -45.27 -21.92
N THR A 43 28.88 -45.20 -22.35
CA THR A 43 28.01 -46.36 -22.54
C THR A 43 27.44 -46.40 -23.97
N ASP A 44 26.69 -47.43 -24.30
CA ASP A 44 25.99 -47.60 -25.60
C ASP A 44 26.92 -47.44 -26.81
N ASN A 45 28.08 -48.11 -26.77
CA ASN A 45 29.11 -48.01 -27.81
C ASN A 45 29.63 -46.58 -28.06
N GLY A 46 29.61 -45.75 -27.04
CA GLY A 46 30.06 -44.36 -27.09
C GLY A 46 28.99 -43.37 -27.54
N GLN A 47 27.72 -43.75 -27.53
CA GLN A 47 26.61 -42.86 -27.86
C GLN A 47 26.17 -42.01 -26.65
N THR A 48 26.47 -42.47 -25.40
CA THR A 48 26.14 -41.75 -24.18
C THR A 48 27.41 -41.46 -23.40
N LEU A 49 27.63 -40.16 -23.10
CA LEU A 49 28.62 -39.65 -22.16
C LEU A 49 27.92 -39.34 -20.86
N THR A 50 28.37 -39.89 -19.74
CA THR A 50 27.87 -39.54 -18.39
C THR A 50 28.98 -38.88 -17.60
N ILE A 51 28.67 -37.72 -16.98
CA ILE A 51 29.58 -36.96 -16.12
C ILE A 51 28.85 -36.60 -14.84
N GLN A 52 29.36 -37.03 -13.69
CA GLN A 52 28.75 -36.78 -12.37
C GLN A 52 27.24 -37.11 -12.34
N GLY A 53 26.88 -38.23 -12.99
CA GLY A 53 25.49 -38.70 -13.09
C GLY A 53 24.63 -38.05 -14.17
N LYS A 54 25.07 -36.98 -14.81
CA LYS A 54 24.39 -36.36 -15.96
C LYS A 54 24.73 -37.10 -17.25
N ALA A 55 23.74 -37.63 -17.93
CA ALA A 55 23.89 -38.30 -19.21
C ALA A 55 23.71 -37.31 -20.36
N PHE A 56 24.57 -37.41 -21.37
CA PHE A 56 24.54 -36.63 -22.61
C PHE A 56 24.54 -37.59 -23.81
N SER A 57 23.64 -37.38 -24.77
CA SER A 57 23.79 -37.98 -26.10
C SER A 57 25.01 -37.33 -26.79
N THR A 58 25.95 -38.14 -27.21
CA THR A 58 27.17 -37.61 -27.86
C THR A 58 26.90 -36.94 -29.21
N GLN A 59 25.70 -37.20 -29.81
CA GLN A 59 25.27 -36.51 -31.03
C GLN A 59 24.85 -35.06 -30.79
N ASP A 60 24.37 -34.76 -29.58
CA ASP A 60 23.91 -33.42 -29.20
C ASP A 60 25.03 -32.54 -28.67
N ILE A 61 26.20 -33.10 -28.38
CA ILE A 61 27.35 -32.34 -27.89
C ILE A 61 28.01 -31.58 -29.05
N SER A 62 27.94 -30.26 -28.99
CA SER A 62 28.59 -29.39 -29.97
C SER A 62 30.06 -29.11 -29.66
N LYS A 63 30.44 -29.10 -28.38
CA LYS A 63 31.80 -28.79 -27.93
C LYS A 63 32.08 -29.35 -26.52
N ILE A 64 33.30 -29.78 -26.27
CA ILE A 64 33.82 -30.07 -24.93
C ILE A 64 35.12 -29.25 -24.79
N THR A 65 35.25 -28.52 -23.69
CA THR A 65 36.49 -27.74 -23.36
C THR A 65 36.80 -27.89 -21.87
N VAL A 66 38.08 -27.73 -21.56
CA VAL A 66 38.58 -27.56 -20.20
C VAL A 66 39.25 -26.21 -20.14
N ASP A 67 38.95 -25.45 -19.11
CA ASP A 67 39.56 -24.15 -18.87
C ASP A 67 39.74 -23.90 -17.35
N ASP A 68 40.40 -22.82 -16.99
CA ASP A 68 40.70 -22.46 -15.60
C ASP A 68 39.59 -21.60 -14.95
N THR A 69 38.40 -21.52 -15.58
CA THR A 69 37.25 -20.84 -14.98
C THR A 69 36.70 -21.68 -13.84
N SER A 70 36.24 -21.02 -12.78
CA SER A 70 35.50 -21.66 -11.70
C SER A 70 34.01 -21.40 -11.88
N VAL A 71 33.19 -22.41 -11.72
CA VAL A 71 31.74 -22.27 -11.66
C VAL A 71 31.28 -22.50 -10.23
N GLU A 72 30.55 -21.54 -9.70
CA GLU A 72 29.97 -21.62 -8.37
C GLU A 72 28.90 -22.74 -8.34
N ASN A 73 28.92 -23.56 -7.30
CA ASN A 73 27.89 -24.57 -7.09
C ASN A 73 26.49 -23.92 -6.99
N ASN A 74 25.46 -24.67 -7.30
CA ASN A 74 24.06 -24.26 -7.28
C ASN A 74 23.75 -23.03 -8.16
N SER A 75 24.60 -22.76 -9.17
CA SER A 75 24.42 -21.62 -10.04
C SER A 75 23.97 -22.00 -11.46
N VAL A 76 23.12 -21.15 -12.05
CA VAL A 76 22.76 -21.15 -13.47
C VAL A 76 22.92 -19.74 -14.00
N GLY A 77 23.94 -19.52 -14.83
CA GLY A 77 24.17 -18.22 -15.47
C GLY A 77 23.39 -18.10 -16.79
N ILE A 78 22.64 -17.03 -16.96
CA ILE A 78 21.88 -16.70 -18.18
C ILE A 78 22.35 -15.34 -18.69
N SER A 79 22.99 -15.33 -19.86
CA SER A 79 23.55 -14.11 -20.46
C SER A 79 22.85 -13.78 -21.77
N TYR A 80 22.24 -12.60 -21.83
CA TYR A 80 21.55 -12.10 -23.02
C TYR A 80 22.48 -11.20 -23.86
N SER A 81 22.49 -11.40 -25.18
CA SER A 81 23.27 -10.61 -26.12
C SER A 81 22.51 -10.37 -27.42
N GLY A 82 21.84 -9.25 -27.54
CA GLY A 82 21.02 -8.91 -28.71
C GLY A 82 19.89 -9.92 -28.90
N THR A 83 19.94 -10.72 -29.96
CA THR A 83 18.90 -11.71 -30.30
C THR A 83 19.19 -13.13 -29.79
N THR A 84 20.20 -13.31 -28.96
CA THR A 84 20.63 -14.63 -28.48
C THR A 84 20.79 -14.64 -26.96
N ALA A 85 20.66 -15.82 -26.37
CA ALA A 85 21.04 -16.07 -24.99
C ALA A 85 21.96 -17.28 -24.90
N SER A 86 22.79 -17.33 -23.85
CA SER A 86 23.56 -18.50 -23.47
C SER A 86 23.28 -18.84 -22.02
N VAL A 87 23.26 -20.15 -21.72
CA VAL A 87 23.01 -20.69 -20.38
C VAL A 87 24.20 -21.53 -19.95
N VAL A 88 24.71 -21.28 -18.73
CA VAL A 88 25.74 -22.09 -18.08
C VAL A 88 25.15 -22.70 -16.82
N ILE A 89 25.13 -24.02 -16.74
CA ILE A 89 24.55 -24.78 -15.63
C ILE A 89 25.69 -25.45 -14.84
N ALA A 90 25.80 -25.19 -13.54
CA ALA A 90 26.78 -25.83 -12.67
C ALA A 90 26.56 -27.34 -12.61
N GLY A 91 27.65 -28.11 -12.57
CA GLY A 91 27.62 -29.57 -12.65
C GLY A 91 26.79 -30.23 -11.56
N ASN A 92 26.86 -29.72 -10.33
CA ASN A 92 26.12 -30.27 -9.19
C ASN A 92 24.58 -30.14 -9.32
N VAL A 93 24.07 -29.19 -10.10
CA VAL A 93 22.64 -29.02 -10.39
C VAL A 93 22.24 -29.52 -11.80
N ALA A 94 23.17 -30.02 -12.57
CA ALA A 94 22.92 -30.46 -13.95
C ALA A 94 21.83 -31.52 -14.10
N ASN A 95 21.62 -32.35 -13.08
CA ASN A 95 20.57 -33.38 -13.06
C ASN A 95 19.17 -32.83 -12.75
N TYR A 96 19.10 -31.64 -12.19
CA TYR A 96 17.85 -31.01 -11.73
C TYR A 96 17.38 -29.88 -12.60
N VAL A 97 18.26 -29.33 -13.46
CA VAL A 97 17.94 -28.20 -14.31
C VAL A 97 18.02 -28.58 -15.77
N THR A 98 16.97 -28.27 -16.52
CA THR A 98 16.97 -28.32 -17.98
C THR A 98 16.69 -26.93 -18.52
N ALA A 99 17.42 -26.54 -19.57
CA ALA A 99 17.25 -25.26 -20.26
C ALA A 99 16.99 -25.48 -21.74
N THR A 100 16.01 -24.76 -22.28
CA THR A 100 15.75 -24.64 -23.71
C THR A 100 15.96 -23.19 -24.11
N VAL A 101 16.76 -22.97 -25.15
CA VAL A 101 17.09 -21.61 -25.63
C VAL A 101 16.66 -21.48 -27.08
N ASN A 102 15.80 -20.50 -27.37
CA ASN A 102 15.36 -20.14 -28.71
C ASN A 102 15.59 -18.64 -28.94
N GLY A 103 16.65 -18.29 -29.66
CA GLY A 103 17.11 -16.92 -29.74
C GLY A 103 17.51 -16.39 -28.36
N ALA A 104 16.85 -15.35 -27.87
CA ALA A 104 17.02 -14.85 -26.50
C ALA A 104 15.85 -15.25 -25.58
N HIS A 105 14.97 -16.16 -25.97
CA HIS A 105 13.96 -16.75 -25.10
C HIS A 105 14.51 -18.00 -24.41
N VAL A 106 14.55 -17.98 -23.08
CA VAL A 106 15.07 -19.06 -22.25
C VAL A 106 13.93 -19.67 -21.43
N ALA A 107 13.73 -20.99 -21.55
CA ALA A 107 12.81 -21.75 -20.72
C ALA A 107 13.60 -22.69 -19.81
N ILE A 108 13.37 -22.60 -18.52
CA ILE A 108 13.99 -23.41 -17.47
C ILE A 108 12.92 -24.30 -16.84
N ASN A 109 13.26 -25.58 -16.65
CA ASN A 109 12.51 -26.47 -15.77
C ASN A 109 13.43 -27.00 -14.66
N GLN A 110 13.03 -26.77 -13.41
CA GLN A 110 13.74 -27.15 -12.19
C GLN A 110 13.00 -28.28 -11.47
N THR A 111 13.65 -29.42 -11.26
CA THR A 111 13.00 -30.67 -10.78
C THR A 111 13.43 -31.12 -9.39
N ASN A 112 14.40 -30.44 -8.73
CA ASN A 112 14.73 -30.76 -7.34
C ASN A 112 13.53 -30.49 -6.41
N THR A 113 13.46 -31.22 -5.32
CA THR A 113 12.40 -31.12 -4.29
C THR A 113 12.95 -30.77 -2.90
N ALA A 114 14.26 -30.53 -2.83
CA ALA A 114 14.99 -30.10 -1.64
C ALA A 114 16.20 -29.26 -2.07
N ASP A 115 16.84 -28.60 -1.14
CA ASP A 115 18.12 -27.91 -1.37
C ASP A 115 19.14 -28.89 -1.98
N VAL A 116 19.97 -28.42 -2.90
CA VAL A 116 21.06 -29.19 -3.49
C VAL A 116 22.34 -28.80 -2.76
N ASP A 117 23.06 -29.79 -2.22
CA ASP A 117 24.26 -29.55 -1.40
C ASP A 117 24.06 -28.55 -0.25
N GLY A 118 22.80 -28.41 0.24
CA GLY A 118 22.44 -27.55 1.36
C GLY A 118 21.97 -26.14 0.99
N ASP A 119 21.94 -25.79 -0.31
CA ASP A 119 21.57 -24.46 -0.78
C ASP A 119 20.52 -24.50 -1.90
N GLU A 120 19.81 -23.37 -2.09
CA GLU A 120 18.89 -23.17 -3.21
C GLU A 120 19.66 -22.91 -4.52
N ILE A 121 19.02 -23.23 -5.65
CA ILE A 121 19.55 -22.89 -6.97
C ILE A 121 19.39 -21.39 -7.25
N THR A 122 20.47 -20.74 -7.68
CA THR A 122 20.48 -19.33 -8.08
C THR A 122 20.64 -19.18 -9.59
N TYR A 123 19.67 -18.53 -10.22
CA TYR A 123 19.67 -18.16 -11.64
C TYR A 123 20.15 -16.72 -11.78
N THR A 124 21.37 -16.50 -12.31
CA THR A 124 21.94 -15.17 -12.50
C THR A 124 21.69 -14.67 -13.91
N LEU A 125 20.91 -13.60 -14.05
CA LEU A 125 20.56 -12.97 -15.34
C LEU A 125 21.43 -11.73 -15.59
N SER A 126 22.01 -11.64 -16.78
CA SER A 126 22.86 -10.49 -17.18
C SER A 126 22.69 -10.17 -18.67
N GLY A 127 23.18 -8.99 -19.08
CA GLY A 127 23.21 -8.57 -20.48
C GLY A 127 21.91 -7.92 -20.96
N THR A 128 21.77 -7.77 -22.28
CA THR A 128 20.67 -6.98 -22.86
C THR A 128 20.06 -7.69 -24.06
N THR A 129 18.72 -7.69 -24.11
CA THR A 129 17.93 -8.11 -25.28
C THR A 129 16.69 -7.25 -25.43
N THR A 130 16.27 -7.02 -26.67
CA THR A 130 15.01 -6.36 -27.04
C THR A 130 13.93 -7.33 -27.52
N ASP A 131 14.26 -8.62 -27.61
CA ASP A 131 13.34 -9.71 -27.98
C ASP A 131 13.79 -10.99 -27.30
N GLY A 132 13.45 -11.15 -26.02
CA GLY A 132 13.76 -12.32 -25.22
C GLY A 132 13.04 -12.33 -23.89
N GLY A 133 13.13 -13.44 -23.18
CA GLY A 133 12.46 -13.61 -21.89
C GLY A 133 13.00 -14.80 -21.13
N LEU A 134 12.58 -14.89 -19.86
CA LEU A 134 12.79 -16.06 -19.03
C LEU A 134 11.43 -16.67 -18.66
N GLU A 135 11.24 -17.95 -18.99
CA GLU A 135 10.21 -18.79 -18.39
C GLU A 135 10.85 -19.72 -17.36
N LEU A 136 10.35 -19.72 -16.14
CA LEU A 136 10.80 -20.61 -15.08
C LEU A 136 9.64 -21.46 -14.58
N ASP A 137 9.73 -22.76 -14.77
CA ASP A 137 8.86 -23.73 -14.12
C ASP A 137 9.68 -24.61 -13.17
N GLY A 138 9.01 -25.26 -12.20
CA GLY A 138 9.72 -26.13 -11.29
C GLY A 138 8.92 -26.55 -10.06
N SER A 139 9.59 -27.36 -9.23
CA SER A 139 9.00 -28.01 -8.07
C SER A 139 9.49 -27.45 -6.73
N TYR A 140 10.49 -26.57 -6.73
CA TYR A 140 11.14 -26.07 -5.53
C TYR A 140 11.41 -24.56 -5.60
N LYS A 141 11.67 -23.96 -4.44
CA LYS A 141 12.08 -22.56 -4.30
C LYS A 141 13.44 -22.30 -4.95
N CYS A 142 13.69 -21.08 -5.38
CA CYS A 142 14.97 -20.66 -5.93
C CYS A 142 15.11 -19.13 -5.90
N THR A 143 16.32 -18.67 -6.25
CA THR A 143 16.64 -17.25 -6.40
C THR A 143 16.91 -16.93 -7.88
N ILE A 144 16.29 -15.86 -8.39
CA ILE A 144 16.63 -15.19 -9.65
C ILE A 144 17.41 -13.92 -9.31
N GLN A 145 18.72 -13.95 -9.50
CA GLN A 145 19.59 -12.80 -9.30
C GLN A 145 19.71 -11.96 -10.57
N LEU A 146 19.35 -10.70 -10.49
CA LEU A 146 19.46 -9.73 -11.57
C LEU A 146 20.81 -9.01 -11.46
N ALA A 147 21.72 -9.26 -12.41
CA ALA A 147 23.11 -8.80 -12.39
C ALA A 147 23.42 -7.85 -13.57
N GLY A 148 22.63 -6.79 -13.73
CA GLY A 148 22.75 -5.83 -14.84
C GLY A 148 22.03 -6.32 -16.09
N VAL A 149 20.81 -6.83 -15.95
CA VAL A 149 19.98 -7.32 -17.07
C VAL A 149 19.02 -6.23 -17.56
N THR A 150 18.95 -6.08 -18.89
CA THR A 150 17.87 -5.34 -19.56
C THR A 150 17.13 -6.30 -20.48
N LEU A 151 15.93 -6.68 -20.08
CA LEU A 151 15.14 -7.73 -20.71
C LEU A 151 13.83 -7.17 -21.21
N THR A 152 13.63 -7.18 -22.53
CA THR A 152 12.36 -6.83 -23.18
C THR A 152 11.82 -8.03 -23.91
N ASN A 153 10.55 -8.38 -23.63
CA ASN A 153 9.83 -9.44 -24.31
C ASN A 153 8.61 -8.86 -25.05
N PRO A 154 8.67 -8.64 -26.37
CA PRO A 154 7.56 -8.07 -27.14
C PRO A 154 6.30 -8.95 -27.16
N SER A 155 6.42 -10.24 -26.91
CA SER A 155 5.34 -11.23 -27.03
C SER A 155 4.80 -11.76 -25.69
N GLY A 156 5.39 -11.38 -24.56
CA GLY A 156 4.97 -11.89 -23.26
C GLY A 156 5.62 -11.17 -22.10
N ALA A 157 5.58 -11.77 -20.92
CA ALA A 157 6.30 -11.28 -19.75
C ALA A 157 7.81 -11.32 -19.99
N ALA A 158 8.53 -10.35 -19.44
CA ALA A 158 10.00 -10.39 -19.41
C ALA A 158 10.49 -11.58 -18.57
N ILE A 159 9.87 -11.79 -17.41
CA ILE A 159 10.06 -12.98 -16.57
C ILE A 159 8.70 -13.57 -16.24
N SER A 160 8.47 -14.83 -16.63
CA SER A 160 7.27 -15.61 -16.36
C SER A 160 7.61 -16.80 -15.47
N ILE A 161 7.04 -16.85 -14.28
CA ILE A 161 7.27 -17.91 -13.28
C ILE A 161 5.96 -18.68 -13.13
N THR A 162 5.95 -19.96 -13.53
CA THR A 162 4.80 -20.85 -13.41
C THR A 162 4.89 -21.76 -12.19
N ASN A 163 6.05 -21.82 -11.55
CA ASN A 163 6.29 -22.44 -10.26
C ASN A 163 5.44 -21.75 -9.18
N LYS A 164 4.72 -22.53 -8.36
CA LYS A 164 3.89 -22.04 -7.25
C LYS A 164 4.66 -21.89 -5.92
N LYS A 165 5.98 -22.09 -5.92
CA LYS A 165 6.81 -21.96 -4.74
C LYS A 165 7.29 -20.52 -4.55
N ARG A 166 7.95 -20.25 -3.43
CA ARG A 166 8.60 -18.97 -3.19
C ARG A 166 9.77 -18.77 -4.17
N ILE A 167 9.71 -17.71 -4.93
CA ILE A 167 10.80 -17.26 -5.80
C ILE A 167 11.30 -15.91 -5.31
N GLU A 168 12.59 -15.84 -5.07
CA GLU A 168 13.27 -14.60 -4.76
C GLU A 168 13.79 -13.93 -6.03
N ILE A 169 13.46 -12.66 -6.25
CA ILE A 169 14.07 -11.80 -7.26
C ILE A 169 15.04 -10.87 -6.54
N SER A 170 16.34 -11.10 -6.74
CA SER A 170 17.39 -10.39 -6.03
C SER A 170 18.16 -9.46 -6.97
N ALA A 171 18.00 -8.14 -6.83
CA ALA A 171 18.83 -7.18 -7.59
C ALA A 171 20.22 -7.06 -6.96
N LYS A 172 21.25 -7.52 -7.69
CA LYS A 172 22.63 -7.50 -7.23
C LYS A 172 23.08 -6.08 -6.90
N ASN A 173 23.79 -5.92 -5.79
CA ASN A 173 24.31 -4.62 -5.35
C ASN A 173 25.10 -3.89 -6.47
N GLY A 174 24.79 -2.61 -6.64
CA GLY A 174 25.44 -1.74 -7.63
C GLY A 174 24.99 -1.99 -9.08
N THR A 175 24.00 -2.83 -9.33
CA THR A 175 23.45 -3.06 -10.67
C THR A 175 22.14 -2.32 -10.90
N THR A 176 21.87 -1.99 -12.16
CA THR A 176 20.59 -1.49 -12.66
C THR A 176 20.00 -2.53 -13.59
N ASN A 177 18.75 -2.90 -13.36
CA ASN A 177 18.04 -3.94 -14.07
C ASN A 177 16.73 -3.40 -14.60
N THR A 178 16.32 -3.82 -15.80
CA THR A 178 15.07 -3.38 -16.42
C THR A 178 14.32 -4.57 -17.00
N LEU A 179 13.03 -4.68 -16.67
CA LEU A 179 12.11 -5.69 -17.20
C LEU A 179 10.98 -4.98 -17.93
N THR A 180 10.71 -5.38 -19.17
CA THR A 180 9.67 -4.79 -20.02
C THR A 180 8.94 -5.90 -20.77
N ASP A 181 7.61 -5.92 -20.70
CA ASP A 181 6.77 -6.82 -21.50
C ASP A 181 6.26 -6.15 -22.77
N GLY A 182 5.68 -6.95 -23.67
CA GLY A 182 5.01 -6.47 -24.88
C GLY A 182 3.54 -6.18 -24.66
N ALA A 183 3.00 -5.24 -25.44
CA ALA A 183 1.60 -4.80 -25.34
C ALA A 183 0.56 -5.89 -25.72
N ASN A 184 0.97 -6.97 -26.38
CA ASN A 184 0.09 -8.05 -26.83
C ASN A 184 0.39 -9.38 -26.13
N GLY A 185 1.08 -9.36 -25.00
CA GLY A 185 1.40 -10.55 -24.23
C GLY A 185 0.16 -11.19 -23.61
N SER A 186 0.21 -12.50 -23.38
CA SER A 186 -0.86 -13.25 -22.69
C SER A 186 -0.72 -13.23 -21.16
N GLN A 187 0.43 -12.82 -20.65
CA GLN A 187 0.72 -12.79 -19.22
C GLN A 187 0.13 -11.54 -18.56
N LYS A 188 -0.18 -11.65 -17.28
CA LYS A 188 -0.80 -10.57 -16.50
C LYS A 188 0.18 -9.53 -15.96
N GLY A 189 1.49 -9.64 -16.22
CA GLY A 189 2.51 -8.70 -15.77
C GLY A 189 3.85 -8.87 -16.48
N SER A 190 4.69 -7.84 -16.48
CA SER A 190 6.07 -7.89 -17.01
C SER A 190 6.96 -8.81 -16.17
N LEU A 191 6.82 -8.73 -14.84
CA LEU A 191 7.27 -9.76 -13.90
C LEU A 191 6.03 -10.48 -13.38
N TYR A 192 5.85 -11.73 -13.82
CA TYR A 192 4.70 -12.54 -13.49
C TYR A 192 5.10 -13.78 -12.69
N SER A 193 4.43 -14.06 -11.59
CA SER A 193 4.58 -15.29 -10.81
C SER A 193 3.21 -15.88 -10.46
N LYS A 194 3.07 -17.21 -10.59
CA LYS A 194 1.91 -17.93 -10.04
C LYS A 194 1.99 -18.16 -8.54
N GLY A 195 3.19 -18.14 -7.97
CA GLY A 195 3.46 -18.38 -6.56
C GLY A 195 3.99 -17.15 -5.85
N GLN A 196 4.55 -17.38 -4.68
CA GLN A 196 5.08 -16.39 -3.76
C GLN A 196 6.28 -15.64 -4.38
N LEU A 197 6.31 -14.31 -4.24
CA LEU A 197 7.34 -13.46 -4.82
C LEU A 197 8.01 -12.60 -3.75
N GLN A 198 9.31 -12.76 -3.56
CA GLN A 198 10.13 -11.91 -2.71
C GLN A 198 11.06 -11.06 -3.57
N LEU A 199 10.92 -9.73 -3.49
CA LEU A 199 11.71 -8.76 -4.23
C LEU A 199 12.74 -8.15 -3.29
N GLN A 200 14.03 -8.42 -3.51
CA GLN A 200 15.04 -7.93 -2.59
C GLN A 200 16.37 -7.57 -3.26
N GLY A 201 17.37 -7.23 -2.45
CA GLY A 201 18.71 -6.88 -2.88
C GLY A 201 18.99 -5.39 -2.75
N LYS A 202 20.23 -4.99 -3.07
CA LYS A 202 20.70 -3.60 -2.94
C LYS A 202 20.94 -2.91 -4.29
N GLY A 203 20.48 -3.53 -5.37
CA GLY A 203 20.48 -2.95 -6.71
C GLY A 203 19.19 -2.20 -7.01
N THR A 204 19.06 -1.76 -8.26
CA THR A 204 17.86 -1.11 -8.78
C THR A 204 17.14 -2.04 -9.75
N LEU A 205 15.83 -2.17 -9.61
CA LEU A 205 14.94 -2.84 -10.55
C LEU A 205 13.93 -1.84 -11.09
N THR A 206 13.88 -1.68 -12.40
CA THR A 206 12.83 -0.94 -13.11
C THR A 206 11.93 -1.91 -13.84
N VAL A 207 10.61 -1.75 -13.68
CA VAL A 207 9.61 -2.61 -14.34
C VAL A 207 8.64 -1.75 -15.14
N VAL A 208 8.38 -2.18 -16.39
CA VAL A 208 7.46 -1.52 -17.33
C VAL A 208 6.43 -2.53 -17.78
N GLY A 209 5.17 -2.33 -17.42
CA GLY A 209 4.03 -3.18 -17.77
C GLY A 209 3.24 -2.60 -18.95
N ASN A 210 3.36 -3.21 -20.12
CA ASN A 210 2.65 -2.78 -21.34
C ASN A 210 1.40 -3.61 -21.63
N THR A 211 1.25 -4.79 -21.03
CA THR A 211 0.09 -5.68 -21.19
C THR A 211 -0.97 -5.43 -20.13
N ALA A 212 -0.60 -5.49 -18.87
CA ALA A 212 -1.50 -5.37 -17.71
C ALA A 212 -0.78 -4.74 -16.52
N HIS A 213 -0.45 -5.50 -15.47
CA HIS A 213 0.30 -5.01 -14.32
C HIS A 213 1.81 -4.91 -14.64
N ALA A 214 2.56 -4.12 -13.90
CA ALA A 214 4.02 -4.20 -14.00
C ALA A 214 4.52 -5.48 -13.30
N ILE A 215 4.06 -5.72 -12.07
CA ILE A 215 4.37 -6.93 -11.30
C ILE A 215 3.05 -7.59 -10.86
N LYS A 216 2.90 -8.88 -11.15
CA LYS A 216 1.75 -9.69 -10.70
C LYS A 216 2.22 -10.97 -10.04
N SER A 217 1.73 -11.23 -8.83
CA SER A 217 1.83 -12.52 -8.14
C SER A 217 0.44 -13.14 -7.98
N GLY A 218 0.35 -14.46 -8.13
CA GLY A 218 -0.83 -15.24 -7.75
C GLY A 218 -0.90 -15.54 -6.25
N ASP A 219 0.11 -15.16 -5.48
CA ASP A 219 0.23 -15.32 -4.03
C ASP A 219 0.67 -13.98 -3.43
N TYR A 220 1.49 -13.93 -2.40
CA TYR A 220 1.98 -12.68 -1.81
C TYR A 220 3.15 -12.05 -2.59
N ILE A 221 3.36 -10.75 -2.32
CA ILE A 221 4.58 -10.02 -2.70
C ILE A 221 5.20 -9.39 -1.45
N ALA A 222 6.48 -9.69 -1.19
CA ALA A 222 7.27 -9.03 -0.15
C ALA A 222 8.43 -8.23 -0.77
N VAL A 223 8.74 -7.03 -0.22
CA VAL A 223 9.81 -6.14 -0.69
C VAL A 223 10.77 -5.82 0.44
N LYS A 224 12.08 -6.03 0.21
CA LYS A 224 13.12 -5.80 1.20
C LYS A 224 14.42 -5.24 0.60
N ASN A 225 14.90 -4.13 1.14
CA ASN A 225 16.18 -3.48 0.76
C ASN A 225 16.34 -3.13 -0.73
N LEU A 226 15.30 -3.22 -1.54
CA LEU A 226 15.32 -3.01 -2.99
C LEU A 226 15.02 -1.54 -3.33
N THR A 227 15.66 -1.02 -4.37
CA THR A 227 15.18 0.16 -5.10
C THR A 227 14.33 -0.31 -6.28
N LEU A 228 13.02 -0.23 -6.15
CA LEU A 228 12.04 -0.65 -7.15
C LEU A 228 11.38 0.56 -7.79
N ASN A 229 11.47 0.65 -9.13
CA ASN A 229 10.83 1.69 -9.91
C ASN A 229 9.81 1.07 -10.88
N ILE A 230 8.56 1.46 -10.77
CA ILE A 230 7.52 1.15 -11.75
C ILE A 230 7.17 2.45 -12.47
N THR A 231 7.49 2.51 -13.75
CA THR A 231 7.35 3.73 -14.55
C THR A 231 6.15 3.71 -15.49
N LYS A 232 5.55 2.53 -15.66
CA LYS A 232 4.34 2.32 -16.43
C LYS A 232 3.69 0.98 -16.06
N ALA A 233 2.36 0.97 -15.98
CA ALA A 233 1.54 -0.23 -16.07
C ALA A 233 0.20 0.14 -16.74
N VAL A 234 -0.39 -0.79 -17.50
CA VAL A 234 -1.73 -0.60 -18.09
C VAL A 234 -2.79 -0.73 -17.01
N LYS A 235 -2.57 -1.59 -16.03
CA LYS A 235 -3.35 -1.75 -14.81
C LYS A 235 -2.51 -1.30 -13.60
N ASP A 236 -2.49 -2.10 -12.54
CA ASP A 236 -1.79 -1.78 -11.31
C ASP A 236 -0.27 -1.81 -11.47
N GLY A 237 0.41 -1.03 -10.67
CA GLY A 237 1.85 -1.14 -10.56
C GLY A 237 2.25 -2.50 -9.98
N ILE A 238 1.74 -2.84 -8.83
CA ILE A 238 1.92 -4.12 -8.14
C ILE A 238 0.55 -4.70 -7.83
N SER A 239 0.33 -5.98 -8.20
CA SER A 239 -0.88 -6.71 -7.87
C SER A 239 -0.54 -8.09 -7.32
N CYS A 240 -1.08 -8.44 -6.16
CA CYS A 240 -0.95 -9.77 -5.55
C CYS A 240 -2.30 -10.26 -5.01
N ASN A 241 -2.41 -11.59 -4.79
CA ASN A 241 -3.69 -12.16 -4.36
C ASN A 241 -3.59 -12.43 -2.89
N LYS A 242 -2.82 -12.50 -2.06
CA LYS A 242 -2.91 -12.84 -0.63
C LYS A 242 -2.57 -11.66 0.28
N TYR A 243 -1.37 -11.15 0.20
CA TYR A 243 -0.97 -9.95 0.93
C TYR A 243 0.24 -9.26 0.27
N PHE A 244 0.42 -7.98 0.58
CA PHE A 244 1.61 -7.22 0.24
C PHE A 244 2.37 -6.82 1.51
N LEU A 245 3.67 -7.04 1.54
CA LEU A 245 4.55 -6.67 2.64
C LEU A 245 5.71 -5.80 2.15
N MET A 246 5.89 -4.62 2.71
CA MET A 246 7.09 -3.80 2.52
C MET A 246 7.85 -3.70 3.84
N GLU A 247 8.95 -4.46 3.96
CA GLU A 247 9.81 -4.40 5.14
C GLU A 247 10.75 -3.18 5.10
N SER A 248 11.31 -2.89 3.92
CA SER A 248 12.31 -1.83 3.75
C SER A 248 12.60 -1.57 2.26
N GLY A 249 13.51 -0.61 1.98
CA GLY A 249 13.90 -0.22 0.62
C GLY A 249 13.17 1.01 0.14
N THR A 250 13.19 1.23 -1.18
CA THR A 250 12.49 2.35 -1.82
C THR A 250 11.64 1.83 -2.97
N VAL A 251 10.34 2.06 -2.91
CA VAL A 251 9.40 1.73 -3.99
C VAL A 251 8.85 3.03 -4.57
N THR A 252 9.01 3.21 -5.87
CA THR A 252 8.47 4.37 -6.61
C THR A 252 7.59 3.89 -7.75
N ILE A 253 6.33 4.31 -7.75
CA ILE A 253 5.30 3.90 -8.72
C ILE A 253 4.71 5.14 -9.39
N SER A 254 4.70 5.13 -10.72
CA SER A 254 4.09 6.18 -11.53
C SER A 254 3.62 5.65 -12.89
N GLY A 255 2.79 6.39 -13.60
CA GLY A 255 2.34 6.01 -14.95
C GLY A 255 1.50 4.74 -14.99
N VAL A 256 0.78 4.45 -13.92
CA VAL A 256 -0.14 3.30 -13.84
C VAL A 256 -1.55 3.71 -14.24
N GLY A 257 -2.26 2.80 -14.90
CA GLY A 257 -3.62 3.02 -15.37
C GLY A 257 -4.69 2.75 -14.32
N ASP A 258 -4.38 1.92 -13.34
CA ASP A 258 -5.21 1.59 -12.20
C ASP A 258 -4.46 1.85 -10.88
N ASP A 259 -4.52 0.97 -9.90
CA ASP A 259 -3.98 1.20 -8.57
C ASP A 259 -2.44 1.12 -8.54
N GLY A 260 -1.82 1.84 -7.60
CA GLY A 260 -0.37 1.75 -7.40
C GLY A 260 0.03 0.36 -6.88
N ILE A 261 -0.55 -0.03 -5.75
CA ILE A 261 -0.42 -1.36 -5.13
C ILE A 261 -1.81 -1.88 -4.81
N GLN A 262 -2.11 -3.11 -5.23
CA GLN A 262 -3.35 -3.81 -4.90
C GLN A 262 -3.03 -5.19 -4.31
N ALA A 263 -3.55 -5.46 -3.12
CA ALA A 263 -3.60 -6.78 -2.51
C ALA A 263 -5.06 -7.26 -2.48
N ASP A 264 -5.33 -8.39 -3.14
CA ASP A 264 -6.64 -9.02 -3.21
C ASP A 264 -6.69 -10.29 -2.34
N LEU A 265 -7.88 -10.84 -2.18
CA LEU A 265 -8.10 -12.20 -1.66
C LEU A 265 -8.07 -13.19 -2.83
N GLU A 266 -7.52 -14.37 -2.60
CA GLU A 266 -7.68 -15.50 -3.52
C GLU A 266 -9.07 -16.11 -3.31
N GLU A 267 -9.88 -16.15 -4.37
CA GLU A 267 -11.31 -16.55 -4.27
C GLU A 267 -11.52 -18.03 -3.92
N ASP A 268 -10.56 -18.89 -4.26
CA ASP A 268 -10.68 -20.34 -4.10
C ASP A 268 -10.11 -20.88 -2.78
N ASP A 269 -9.47 -20.01 -1.96
CA ASP A 269 -8.90 -20.38 -0.68
C ASP A 269 -9.69 -19.77 0.50
N ASP A 270 -9.91 -20.57 1.54
CA ASP A 270 -10.48 -20.04 2.78
C ASP A 270 -9.61 -18.89 3.33
N LYS A 271 -10.27 -17.81 3.77
CA LYS A 271 -9.58 -16.70 4.40
C LYS A 271 -8.87 -17.17 5.66
N THR A 272 -7.55 -17.27 5.62
CA THR A 272 -6.73 -17.61 6.78
C THR A 272 -6.35 -16.34 7.54
N GLY A 273 -6.42 -16.40 8.85
CA GLY A 273 -6.05 -15.28 9.71
C GLY A 273 -4.57 -14.94 9.61
N THR A 274 -4.22 -13.75 10.09
CA THR A 274 -2.85 -13.26 10.17
C THR A 274 -2.01 -14.11 11.11
N THR A 275 -0.83 -14.52 10.67
CA THR A 275 0.20 -15.15 11.49
C THR A 275 1.38 -14.21 11.65
N THR A 276 2.15 -14.33 12.73
CA THR A 276 3.30 -13.45 13.02
C THR A 276 4.40 -13.49 11.96
N ASN A 277 4.45 -14.52 11.14
CA ASN A 277 5.43 -14.72 10.07
C ASN A 277 4.77 -14.68 8.68
N HIS A 278 3.47 -14.37 8.59
CA HIS A 278 2.70 -14.32 7.35
C HIS A 278 2.71 -15.62 6.52
N GLU A 279 3.09 -16.76 7.13
CA GLU A 279 2.99 -18.06 6.47
C GLU A 279 1.51 -18.44 6.29
N ASP A 280 1.18 -18.92 5.08
CA ASP A 280 -0.17 -19.37 4.69
C ASP A 280 -1.28 -18.31 4.87
N GLU A 281 -0.91 -17.03 4.95
CA GLU A 281 -1.88 -15.93 5.06
C GLU A 281 -2.58 -15.67 3.72
N ASN A 282 -3.91 -15.66 3.75
CA ASN A 282 -4.78 -15.19 2.67
C ASN A 282 -5.74 -14.15 3.25
N SER A 283 -5.28 -12.92 3.38
CA SER A 283 -6.00 -11.85 4.09
C SER A 283 -6.40 -10.67 3.21
N GLY A 284 -5.75 -10.48 2.08
CA GLY A 284 -5.85 -9.25 1.28
C GLY A 284 -5.21 -8.04 1.97
N ASN A 285 -4.37 -8.25 2.99
CA ASN A 285 -3.78 -7.18 3.76
C ASN A 285 -2.60 -6.52 3.04
N VAL A 286 -2.36 -5.27 3.43
CA VAL A 286 -1.15 -4.53 3.09
C VAL A 286 -0.41 -4.16 4.36
N TYR A 287 0.85 -4.55 4.45
CA TYR A 287 1.77 -4.23 5.54
C TYR A 287 2.88 -3.32 5.05
N ILE A 288 3.06 -2.17 5.70
CA ILE A 288 4.19 -1.27 5.48
C ILE A 288 4.92 -1.15 6.82
N GLU A 289 6.02 -1.89 6.94
CA GLU A 289 6.81 -1.96 8.17
C GLU A 289 7.94 -0.93 8.19
N GLY A 290 8.35 -0.45 7.00
CA GLY A 290 9.40 0.54 6.88
C GLY A 290 9.74 0.90 5.43
N GLY A 291 10.83 1.63 5.24
CA GLY A 291 11.30 2.07 3.92
C GLY A 291 10.63 3.34 3.42
N THR A 292 10.71 3.56 2.10
CA THR A 292 10.14 4.74 1.44
C THR A 292 9.22 4.30 0.30
N LEU A 293 7.96 4.71 0.36
CA LEU A 293 6.93 4.43 -0.65
C LEU A 293 6.50 5.73 -1.32
N ASN A 294 6.76 5.88 -2.60
CA ASN A 294 6.36 7.03 -3.41
C ASN A 294 5.40 6.57 -4.51
N ILE A 295 4.16 7.05 -4.50
CA ILE A 295 3.16 6.67 -5.52
C ILE A 295 2.52 7.92 -6.11
N THR A 296 2.38 7.91 -7.44
CA THR A 296 1.56 8.89 -8.16
C THR A 296 0.61 8.16 -9.09
N THR A 297 -0.71 8.30 -8.87
CA THR A 297 -1.76 7.80 -9.76
C THR A 297 -2.54 8.95 -10.39
N THR A 298 -2.94 8.77 -11.64
CA THR A 298 -3.68 9.78 -12.42
C THR A 298 -4.93 9.21 -13.07
N GLY A 299 -5.10 7.89 -13.03
CA GLY A 299 -6.28 7.20 -13.56
C GLY A 299 -7.56 7.53 -12.78
N VAL A 300 -8.69 7.35 -13.43
CA VAL A 300 -10.02 7.60 -12.84
C VAL A 300 -10.28 6.64 -11.70
N ALA A 301 -10.70 7.15 -10.56
CA ALA A 301 -11.03 6.41 -9.33
C ALA A 301 -9.92 5.51 -8.77
N THR A 302 -8.66 5.68 -9.20
CA THR A 302 -7.52 4.85 -8.78
C THR A 302 -7.08 5.11 -7.35
N LYS A 303 -6.45 4.08 -6.73
CA LYS A 303 -5.90 4.16 -5.37
C LYS A 303 -4.37 4.17 -5.43
N GLY A 304 -3.73 4.85 -4.48
CA GLY A 304 -2.30 4.69 -4.27
C GLY A 304 -2.00 3.28 -3.76
N VAL A 305 -2.63 2.92 -2.65
CA VAL A 305 -2.58 1.57 -2.06
C VAL A 305 -3.99 1.10 -1.79
N LYS A 306 -4.33 -0.12 -2.23
CA LYS A 306 -5.61 -0.78 -2.00
C LYS A 306 -5.39 -2.14 -1.32
N ALA A 307 -6.01 -2.33 -0.17
CA ALA A 307 -6.09 -3.59 0.53
C ALA A 307 -7.52 -4.11 0.51
N ALA A 308 -7.74 -5.35 0.10
CA ALA A 308 -9.03 -6.03 0.23
C ALA A 308 -9.31 -6.46 1.69
N GLY A 309 -8.28 -6.52 2.52
CA GLY A 309 -8.33 -6.68 3.97
C GLY A 309 -7.95 -5.40 4.70
N ASP A 310 -7.03 -5.53 5.64
CA ASP A 310 -6.51 -4.44 6.46
C ASP A 310 -5.28 -3.78 5.81
N LEU A 311 -5.08 -2.50 6.12
CA LEU A 311 -3.86 -1.77 5.80
C LEU A 311 -3.17 -1.35 7.09
N ILE A 312 -1.97 -1.89 7.33
CA ILE A 312 -1.20 -1.66 8.54
C ILE A 312 0.10 -0.92 8.19
N VAL A 313 0.29 0.26 8.78
CA VAL A 313 1.53 1.03 8.69
C VAL A 313 2.21 0.99 10.06
N SER A 314 3.33 0.29 10.14
CA SER A 314 4.14 0.22 11.38
C SER A 314 5.15 1.36 11.44
N ASP A 315 5.81 1.67 10.32
CA ASP A 315 6.79 2.76 10.19
C ASP A 315 7.03 3.08 8.69
N GLY A 316 7.96 3.94 8.38
CA GLY A 316 8.40 4.31 7.03
C GLY A 316 7.98 5.72 6.60
N THR A 317 8.36 6.06 5.37
CA THR A 317 7.98 7.31 4.72
C THR A 317 7.07 7.02 3.54
N ILE A 318 5.84 7.50 3.58
CA ILE A 318 4.81 7.25 2.57
C ILE A 318 4.40 8.57 1.94
N ASN A 319 4.63 8.72 0.65
CA ASN A 319 4.26 9.88 -0.14
C ASN A 319 3.33 9.44 -1.28
N ILE A 320 2.06 9.79 -1.21
CA ILE A 320 1.09 9.41 -2.24
C ILE A 320 0.39 10.64 -2.79
N LYS A 321 0.37 10.73 -4.12
CA LYS A 321 -0.37 11.74 -4.86
C LYS A 321 -1.36 11.08 -5.80
N THR A 322 -2.66 11.38 -5.64
CA THR A 322 -3.73 10.92 -6.51
C THR A 322 -4.42 12.11 -7.17
N THR A 323 -4.60 12.06 -8.49
CA THR A 323 -5.19 13.16 -9.26
C THR A 323 -6.39 12.73 -10.11
N GLY A 324 -6.67 11.42 -10.15
CA GLY A 324 -7.78 10.87 -10.94
C GLY A 324 -9.14 11.29 -10.40
N ASN A 325 -10.01 11.71 -11.30
CA ASN A 325 -11.38 12.10 -10.95
C ASN A 325 -12.22 10.88 -10.56
N GLY A 326 -13.33 11.15 -9.88
CA GLY A 326 -14.35 10.14 -9.62
C GLY A 326 -15.04 9.67 -10.90
N THR A 327 -15.70 8.52 -10.80
CA THR A 327 -16.52 7.92 -11.85
C THR A 327 -17.70 7.18 -11.25
N VAL A 328 -18.66 6.82 -12.09
CA VAL A 328 -19.72 5.87 -11.72
C VAL A 328 -19.30 4.48 -12.19
N GLU A 329 -19.24 3.55 -11.27
CA GLU A 329 -18.91 2.14 -11.54
C GLU A 329 -20.10 1.26 -11.25
N THR A 330 -20.28 0.23 -12.08
CA THR A 330 -21.29 -0.82 -11.87
C THR A 330 -20.55 -2.13 -11.67
N GLU A 331 -20.78 -2.74 -10.53
CA GLU A 331 -20.12 -3.94 -10.09
C GLU A 331 -21.16 -5.04 -9.81
N THR A 332 -20.90 -6.27 -10.22
CA THR A 332 -21.76 -7.40 -9.93
C THR A 332 -21.00 -8.40 -9.08
N VAL A 333 -21.42 -8.57 -7.84
CA VAL A 333 -20.84 -9.52 -6.89
C VAL A 333 -21.93 -10.51 -6.48
N ASN A 334 -21.67 -11.81 -6.64
CA ASN A 334 -22.62 -12.89 -6.29
C ASN A 334 -24.02 -12.69 -6.90
N GLY A 335 -24.09 -12.22 -8.16
CA GLY A 335 -25.35 -11.97 -8.85
C GLY A 335 -26.09 -10.69 -8.45
N THR A 336 -25.58 -9.93 -7.48
CA THR A 336 -26.09 -8.63 -7.09
C THR A 336 -25.33 -7.52 -7.80
N THR A 337 -26.04 -6.73 -8.60
CA THR A 337 -25.44 -5.59 -9.32
C THR A 337 -25.65 -4.32 -8.51
N THR A 338 -24.57 -3.63 -8.17
CA THR A 338 -24.57 -2.32 -7.52
C THR A 338 -23.92 -1.29 -8.43
N THR A 339 -24.50 -0.08 -8.49
CA THR A 339 -23.93 1.05 -9.20
C THR A 339 -23.66 2.16 -8.21
N ASP A 340 -22.43 2.69 -8.18
CA ASP A 340 -22.05 3.70 -7.20
C ASP A 340 -21.00 4.66 -7.75
N ALA A 341 -20.88 5.84 -7.13
CA ALA A 341 -19.83 6.79 -7.44
C ALA A 341 -18.56 6.45 -6.65
N LYS A 342 -17.49 6.16 -7.36
CA LYS A 342 -16.16 5.89 -6.80
C LYS A 342 -15.24 7.09 -7.01
N GLY A 343 -14.40 7.41 -6.03
CA GLY A 343 -13.34 8.41 -6.12
C GLY A 343 -11.96 7.79 -5.95
N SER A 344 -10.93 8.53 -6.33
CA SER A 344 -9.54 8.13 -6.05
C SER A 344 -9.25 8.15 -4.54
N ALA A 345 -8.26 7.37 -4.09
CA ALA A 345 -7.82 7.40 -2.70
C ALA A 345 -6.30 7.23 -2.59
N GLY A 346 -5.69 7.84 -1.58
CA GLY A 346 -4.28 7.63 -1.26
C GLY A 346 -4.06 6.24 -0.65
N LEU A 347 -4.56 6.04 0.57
CA LEU A 347 -4.63 4.75 1.26
C LEU A 347 -6.09 4.31 1.31
N ASN A 348 -6.36 3.08 0.87
CA ASN A 348 -7.69 2.48 0.91
C ASN A 348 -7.63 1.07 1.47
N ALA A 349 -8.49 0.76 2.44
CA ALA A 349 -8.74 -0.59 2.92
C ALA A 349 -10.24 -0.87 2.89
N ASP A 350 -10.60 -2.06 2.43
CA ASP A 350 -11.98 -2.52 2.46
C ASP A 350 -12.40 -2.99 3.86
N ASN A 351 -11.46 -3.01 4.84
CA ASN A 351 -11.71 -3.21 6.27
C ASN A 351 -11.01 -2.10 7.09
N ASP A 352 -10.04 -2.42 7.93
CA ASP A 352 -9.42 -1.49 8.86
C ASP A 352 -8.14 -0.85 8.29
N ILE A 353 -7.85 0.38 8.74
CA ILE A 353 -6.52 0.99 8.60
C ILE A 353 -5.95 1.23 9.98
N THR A 354 -4.76 0.70 10.24
CA THR A 354 -4.03 0.93 11.50
C THR A 354 -2.69 1.59 11.22
N ILE A 355 -2.47 2.77 11.83
CA ILE A 355 -1.23 3.53 11.72
C ILE A 355 -0.54 3.55 13.08
N ASN A 356 0.56 2.83 13.20
CA ASN A 356 1.37 2.69 14.41
C ASN A 356 2.58 3.62 14.42
N GLY A 357 2.97 4.18 13.26
CA GLY A 357 4.14 5.02 13.13
C GLY A 357 4.31 5.59 11.73
N GLY A 358 5.51 6.07 11.45
CA GLY A 358 5.91 6.58 10.13
C GLY A 358 5.55 8.04 9.85
N THR A 359 5.98 8.49 8.68
CA THR A 359 5.66 9.83 8.14
C THR A 359 4.87 9.66 6.86
N ILE A 360 3.61 10.07 6.86
CA ILE A 360 2.63 9.84 5.80
C ILE A 360 2.20 11.18 5.22
N THR A 361 2.46 11.41 3.94
CA THR A 361 2.05 12.60 3.20
C THR A 361 1.17 12.19 2.02
N LEU A 362 -0.09 12.59 2.08
CA LEU A 362 -1.09 12.23 1.08
C LEU A 362 -1.69 13.50 0.48
N THR A 363 -1.75 13.55 -0.84
CA THR A 363 -2.42 14.63 -1.55
C THR A 363 -3.42 14.06 -2.56
N ASN A 364 -4.64 14.59 -2.55
CA ASN A 364 -5.65 14.27 -3.54
C ASN A 364 -6.16 15.55 -4.21
N SER A 365 -6.29 15.52 -5.53
CA SER A 365 -6.89 16.62 -6.32
C SER A 365 -7.97 16.15 -7.30
N GLY A 366 -8.26 14.85 -7.34
CA GLY A 366 -9.32 14.27 -8.15
C GLY A 366 -10.69 14.41 -7.49
N THR A 367 -11.71 14.77 -8.28
CA THR A 367 -13.09 14.97 -7.78
C THR A 367 -13.62 13.73 -7.04
N GLY A 368 -14.27 13.93 -5.89
CA GLY A 368 -14.81 12.85 -5.07
C GLY A 368 -13.78 12.00 -4.33
N GLY A 369 -12.49 12.33 -4.45
CA GLY A 369 -11.39 11.55 -3.89
C GLY A 369 -11.21 11.70 -2.38
N LYS A 370 -10.38 10.84 -1.79
CA LYS A 370 -9.98 10.84 -0.37
C LYS A 370 -8.46 10.65 -0.26
N CYS A 371 -7.85 11.18 0.81
CA CYS A 371 -6.46 10.82 1.11
C CYS A 371 -6.39 9.47 1.84
N ILE A 372 -7.25 9.27 2.85
CA ILE A 372 -7.39 7.99 3.58
C ILE A 372 -8.85 7.56 3.55
N LYS A 373 -9.10 6.29 3.22
CA LYS A 373 -10.42 5.65 3.27
C LYS A 373 -10.31 4.27 3.90
N ALA A 374 -10.91 4.08 5.07
CA ALA A 374 -11.16 2.77 5.67
C ALA A 374 -12.67 2.48 5.60
N ASP A 375 -13.06 1.28 5.17
CA ASP A 375 -14.49 0.96 5.14
C ASP A 375 -15.04 0.54 6.52
N ASN A 376 -14.16 0.24 7.49
CA ASN A 376 -14.53 -0.01 8.87
C ASN A 376 -13.84 0.99 9.83
N ILE A 377 -12.74 0.66 10.46
CA ILE A 377 -12.10 1.50 11.48
C ILE A 377 -10.76 2.05 10.99
N LEU A 378 -10.54 3.35 11.20
CA LEU A 378 -9.21 3.95 11.18
C LEU A 378 -8.70 4.11 12.60
N THR A 379 -7.60 3.45 12.93
CA THR A 379 -6.89 3.61 14.20
C THR A 379 -5.53 4.30 13.97
N VAL A 380 -5.29 5.40 14.67
CA VAL A 380 -3.99 6.09 14.69
C VAL A 380 -3.40 6.00 16.09
N ASN A 381 -2.35 5.22 16.25
CA ASN A 381 -1.65 5.05 17.52
C ASN A 381 -0.47 6.01 17.66
N SER A 382 0.20 6.33 16.55
CA SER A 382 1.38 7.19 16.49
C SER A 382 1.65 7.66 15.05
N GLY A 383 2.79 8.31 14.82
CA GLY A 383 3.24 8.78 13.51
C GLY A 383 2.84 10.22 13.18
N SER A 384 3.20 10.65 11.98
CA SER A 384 2.89 11.98 11.45
C SER A 384 2.14 11.86 10.13
N ILE A 385 0.90 12.33 10.09
CA ILE A 385 0.01 12.23 8.95
C ILE A 385 -0.32 13.63 8.44
N THR A 386 -0.02 13.90 7.17
CA THR A 386 -0.48 15.08 6.44
C THR A 386 -1.36 14.63 5.29
N ALA A 387 -2.66 14.91 5.36
CA ALA A 387 -3.66 14.56 4.39
C ALA A 387 -4.30 15.81 3.80
N THR A 388 -4.01 16.12 2.55
CA THR A 388 -4.50 17.33 1.86
C THR A 388 -5.37 16.97 0.68
N ASN A 389 -6.65 17.32 0.73
CA ASN A 389 -7.59 17.17 -0.37
C ASN A 389 -8.01 18.54 -0.92
N THR A 390 -7.59 18.85 -2.13
CA THR A 390 -7.92 20.10 -2.82
C THR A 390 -9.08 19.97 -3.81
N ALA A 391 -9.65 18.76 -3.93
CA ALA A 391 -10.70 18.44 -4.88
C ALA A 391 -12.06 19.00 -4.48
N SER A 392 -12.95 19.07 -5.47
CA SER A 392 -14.40 19.20 -5.26
C SER A 392 -15.08 17.84 -5.24
N ASN A 393 -16.35 17.81 -4.80
CA ASN A 393 -17.17 16.62 -4.88
C ASN A 393 -17.34 16.17 -6.34
N TYR A 394 -17.46 14.86 -6.55
CA TYR A 394 -17.89 14.28 -7.82
C TYR A 394 -19.40 14.11 -7.84
N SER A 395 -20.03 14.39 -8.98
CA SER A 395 -21.46 14.18 -9.18
C SER A 395 -21.74 13.78 -10.62
N SER A 396 -22.59 12.77 -10.82
CA SER A 396 -23.06 12.31 -12.14
C SER A 396 -24.46 11.71 -12.00
N GLY A 397 -25.47 12.44 -12.46
CA GLY A 397 -26.86 12.07 -12.26
C GLY A 397 -27.23 12.03 -10.77
N SER A 398 -27.72 10.88 -10.31
CA SER A 398 -28.05 10.63 -8.91
C SER A 398 -26.86 10.14 -8.05
N TYR A 399 -25.73 9.90 -8.67
CA TYR A 399 -24.53 9.36 -7.99
C TYR A 399 -23.58 10.47 -7.59
N SER A 400 -23.05 10.42 -6.37
CA SER A 400 -22.10 11.39 -5.88
C SER A 400 -21.06 10.77 -4.94
N ALA A 401 -19.86 11.33 -4.97
CA ALA A 401 -18.79 11.02 -4.03
C ALA A 401 -18.22 12.33 -3.45
N SER A 402 -18.15 12.42 -2.14
CA SER A 402 -17.64 13.61 -1.44
C SER A 402 -16.11 13.59 -1.38
N ALA A 403 -15.49 14.76 -1.56
CA ALA A 403 -14.05 14.93 -1.48
C ALA A 403 -13.64 15.23 -0.01
N LYS A 404 -12.95 14.29 0.64
CA LYS A 404 -12.55 14.34 2.06
C LYS A 404 -11.06 14.05 2.24
N ALA A 405 -10.44 14.58 3.29
CA ALA A 405 -9.06 14.18 3.56
C ALA A 405 -9.02 12.78 4.20
N ILE A 406 -9.81 12.54 5.25
CA ILE A 406 -9.87 11.27 5.97
C ILE A 406 -11.33 10.83 6.11
N LYS A 407 -11.61 9.58 5.71
CA LYS A 407 -12.93 8.96 5.92
C LYS A 407 -12.78 7.56 6.48
N ALA A 408 -13.59 7.22 7.50
CA ALA A 408 -13.71 5.86 7.99
C ALA A 408 -15.17 5.46 8.23
N GLY A 409 -15.44 4.16 8.15
CA GLY A 409 -16.75 3.58 8.32
C GLY A 409 -17.65 3.64 7.10
N THR A 410 -18.73 2.88 7.16
CA THR A 410 -19.73 2.73 6.11
C THR A 410 -21.13 3.01 6.60
N LYS A 411 -22.01 3.33 5.65
CA LYS A 411 -23.44 3.47 5.84
C LYS A 411 -24.12 2.42 4.98
N SER A 412 -24.86 1.50 5.58
CA SER A 412 -25.66 0.49 4.89
C SER A 412 -27.15 0.67 5.15
N ALA A 413 -28.00 0.23 4.22
CA ALA A 413 -29.44 0.17 4.45
C ALA A 413 -29.74 -0.85 5.56
N ALA A 414 -30.57 -0.49 6.55
CA ALA A 414 -30.86 -1.31 7.73
C ALA A 414 -31.54 -2.67 7.43
N ASN A 415 -32.07 -2.86 6.22
CA ASN A 415 -32.71 -4.09 5.75
C ASN A 415 -31.88 -4.90 4.75
N ALA A 416 -30.62 -4.58 4.52
CA ALA A 416 -29.70 -5.55 3.94
C ALA A 416 -29.53 -6.63 5.02
N ALA A 417 -30.38 -7.66 4.98
CA ALA A 417 -30.26 -8.82 5.84
C ALA A 417 -28.81 -9.32 5.68
N ARG A 418 -28.12 -9.31 6.80
CA ARG A 418 -26.85 -10.01 6.92
C ARG A 418 -27.22 -11.49 6.84
N GLU A 419 -27.38 -12.03 5.63
CA GLU A 419 -27.26 -13.46 5.46
C GLU A 419 -25.83 -13.79 5.86
N GLU A 420 -25.69 -14.43 7.02
CA GLU A 420 -24.48 -15.16 7.34
C GLU A 420 -24.36 -16.26 6.30
N ALA A 421 -23.69 -15.94 5.17
CA ALA A 421 -23.21 -16.97 4.27
C ALA A 421 -22.02 -17.65 4.96
N PRO A 422 -22.06 -18.97 5.12
CA PRO A 422 -20.87 -19.69 5.55
C PRO A 422 -19.84 -19.66 4.42
N GLY A 423 -18.75 -18.97 4.63
CA GLY A 423 -17.57 -19.02 3.77
C GLY A 423 -17.64 -18.17 2.51
N GLY A 424 -16.79 -17.17 2.44
CA GLY A 424 -16.51 -16.38 1.23
C GLY A 424 -17.32 -15.09 1.14
N GLY A 425 -16.88 -14.05 1.80
CA GLY A 425 -17.61 -12.81 1.75
C GLY A 425 -16.75 -11.63 1.33
N GLY A 426 -16.81 -11.28 0.06
CA GLY A 426 -16.60 -9.89 -0.29
C GLY A 426 -17.73 -9.07 0.29
N PHE A 427 -17.44 -8.10 1.13
CA PHE A 427 -18.44 -7.15 1.57
C PHE A 427 -18.89 -6.29 0.39
N PRO A 428 -20.19 -6.12 0.13
CA PRO A 428 -20.64 -5.15 -0.83
C PRO A 428 -20.27 -3.76 -0.27
N GLY A 429 -19.38 -3.06 -0.96
CA GLY A 429 -19.13 -1.65 -0.71
C GLY A 429 -20.39 -0.84 -0.96
N GLY A 430 -21.18 -0.62 0.08
CA GLY A 430 -22.37 0.20 0.04
C GLY A 430 -22.00 1.68 0.10
N GLY A 431 -21.61 2.30 -1.01
CA GLY A 431 -21.55 3.74 -1.15
C GLY A 431 -22.95 4.31 -1.40
N GLY A 432 -23.69 4.65 -0.37
CA GLY A 432 -24.91 5.42 -0.50
C GLY A 432 -24.58 6.88 -0.84
N GLY A 433 -24.72 7.28 -2.12
CA GLY A 433 -24.62 8.66 -2.50
C GLY A 433 -25.76 9.50 -1.92
N TYR A 434 -25.43 10.58 -1.23
CA TYR A 434 -26.38 11.64 -0.95
C TYR A 434 -26.51 12.52 -2.19
N PRO A 435 -27.73 12.97 -2.57
CA PRO A 435 -27.87 14.04 -3.54
C PRO A 435 -27.31 15.32 -2.91
N GLY A 436 -26.26 15.84 -3.46
CA GLY A 436 -25.77 17.18 -3.16
C GLY A 436 -26.80 18.22 -3.57
N GLY A 437 -27.53 18.74 -2.64
CA GLY A 437 -28.34 19.92 -2.77
C GLY A 437 -28.03 20.81 -1.57
N GLY A 438 -27.43 21.98 -1.82
CA GLY A 438 -27.45 23.06 -0.85
C GLY A 438 -28.90 23.43 -0.57
N GLY A 439 -29.36 23.18 0.62
CA GLY A 439 -30.69 23.52 1.07
C GLY A 439 -30.94 22.84 2.39
N GLY A 440 -31.26 23.65 3.40
CA GLY A 440 -31.51 23.26 4.76
C GLY A 440 -32.28 21.97 4.92
N PHE A 441 -31.89 21.22 5.93
CA PHE A 441 -32.64 20.06 6.39
C PHE A 441 -34.08 20.43 6.64
N PRO A 442 -35.10 19.69 6.11
CA PRO A 442 -36.47 19.88 6.53
C PRO A 442 -36.59 19.45 7.98
N GLY A 443 -36.96 20.37 8.85
CA GLY A 443 -37.29 20.08 10.22
C GLY A 443 -38.35 19.00 10.36
N GLY A 444 -38.18 18.17 11.37
CA GLY A 444 -39.13 17.38 12.10
C GLY A 444 -40.19 16.57 11.35
N GLY A 445 -40.00 15.28 11.31
CA GLY A 445 -41.07 14.31 10.97
C GLY A 445 -40.50 12.92 11.10
N GLY A 446 -40.99 12.13 12.04
CA GLY A 446 -40.52 10.79 12.34
C GLY A 446 -40.22 9.97 11.09
N ASN A 447 -38.94 9.70 10.88
CA ASN A 447 -38.52 8.87 9.78
C ASN A 447 -37.83 7.63 10.32
N ASN A 448 -38.40 6.50 9.97
CA ASN A 448 -37.70 5.21 9.98
C ASN A 448 -36.47 5.31 9.07
N ASN A 449 -35.41 5.88 9.58
CA ASN A 449 -34.13 5.86 8.91
C ASN A 449 -33.56 4.44 8.98
N ASN A 450 -33.89 3.64 7.96
CA ASN A 450 -33.41 2.27 7.78
C ASN A 450 -31.91 2.24 7.37
N TYR A 451 -31.03 2.98 8.08
CA TYR A 451 -29.60 2.95 7.83
C TYR A 451 -28.84 2.52 9.07
N THR A 452 -27.88 1.63 8.89
CA THR A 452 -26.88 1.27 9.91
C THR A 452 -25.57 1.96 9.58
N TYR A 453 -24.99 2.63 10.54
CA TYR A 453 -23.67 3.24 10.48
C TYR A 453 -22.70 2.35 11.24
N THR A 454 -21.57 1.99 10.63
CA THR A 454 -20.57 1.11 11.24
C THR A 454 -19.17 1.69 11.09
N GLY A 455 -18.24 1.18 11.91
CA GLY A 455 -16.86 1.60 11.91
C GLY A 455 -16.64 2.90 12.67
N GLY A 456 -15.56 3.59 12.40
CA GLY A 456 -15.23 4.84 13.08
C GLY A 456 -13.76 5.22 13.02
N ILE A 457 -13.40 6.23 13.80
CA ILE A 457 -12.04 6.74 13.92
C ILE A 457 -11.60 6.72 15.38
N VAL A 458 -10.44 6.11 15.64
CA VAL A 458 -9.80 6.05 16.96
C VAL A 458 -8.42 6.70 16.85
N ILE A 459 -8.19 7.78 17.62
CA ILE A 459 -6.90 8.47 17.68
C ILE A 459 -6.36 8.35 19.10
N ASN A 460 -5.30 7.56 19.25
CA ASN A 460 -4.62 7.30 20.51
C ASN A 460 -3.33 8.11 20.64
N GLY A 461 -2.87 8.75 19.56
CA GLY A 461 -1.64 9.52 19.54
C GLY A 461 -1.29 10.04 18.14
N GLY A 462 -0.04 10.46 17.97
CA GLY A 462 0.50 10.97 16.71
C GLY A 462 0.16 12.42 16.40
N THR A 463 0.55 12.85 15.21
CA THR A 463 0.25 14.19 14.67
C THR A 463 -0.54 14.05 13.38
N ILE A 464 -1.72 14.63 13.32
CA ILE A 464 -2.61 14.58 12.16
C ILE A 464 -2.88 16.01 11.69
N VAL A 465 -2.56 16.28 10.43
CA VAL A 465 -2.94 17.50 9.72
C VAL A 465 -3.82 17.09 8.54
N ALA A 466 -5.11 17.32 8.64
CA ALA A 466 -6.10 16.98 7.62
C ALA A 466 -6.72 18.27 7.05
N THR A 467 -6.67 18.44 5.74
CA THR A 467 -7.29 19.60 5.07
C THR A 467 -8.16 19.14 3.90
N ALA A 468 -9.39 19.65 3.82
CA ALA A 468 -10.32 19.38 2.72
C ALA A 468 -10.97 20.69 2.24
N LYS A 469 -10.87 20.94 0.94
CA LYS A 469 -11.40 22.19 0.36
C LYS A 469 -12.91 22.26 0.35
N SER A 470 -13.61 21.15 0.11
CA SER A 470 -15.00 21.16 -0.31
C SER A 470 -15.96 20.38 0.58
N HIS A 471 -15.45 19.62 1.52
CA HIS A 471 -16.24 18.78 2.43
C HIS A 471 -15.49 18.62 3.74
N GLU A 472 -15.88 17.71 4.62
CA GLU A 472 -15.22 17.48 5.91
C GLU A 472 -13.76 17.05 5.72
N ALA A 473 -12.89 17.54 6.61
CA ALA A 473 -11.49 17.08 6.60
C ALA A 473 -11.38 15.68 7.21
N ILE A 474 -12.07 15.42 8.32
CA ILE A 474 -12.11 14.12 8.98
C ILE A 474 -13.57 13.72 9.19
N GLU A 475 -13.98 12.60 8.61
CA GLU A 475 -15.33 12.06 8.78
C GLU A 475 -15.31 10.61 9.22
N ALA A 476 -16.07 10.27 10.27
CA ALA A 476 -16.44 8.91 10.59
C ALA A 476 -17.92 8.66 10.28
N LYS A 477 -18.23 7.56 9.58
CA LYS A 477 -19.61 7.11 9.42
C LYS A 477 -20.16 6.41 10.68
N GLY A 478 -19.36 6.16 11.68
CA GLY A 478 -19.70 5.72 13.01
C GLY A 478 -19.22 6.73 14.05
N THR A 479 -18.49 6.26 15.04
CA THR A 479 -18.00 7.05 16.17
C THR A 479 -16.61 7.66 15.92
N ILE A 480 -16.31 8.75 16.65
CA ILE A 480 -14.93 9.26 16.78
C ILE A 480 -14.52 9.21 18.24
N SER A 481 -13.32 8.71 18.51
CA SER A 481 -12.70 8.70 19.83
C SER A 481 -11.28 9.24 19.76
N ILE A 482 -10.99 10.31 20.48
CA ILE A 482 -9.64 10.90 20.58
C ILE A 482 -9.20 10.84 22.04
N THR A 483 -8.14 10.06 22.31
CA THR A 483 -7.60 9.87 23.66
C THR A 483 -6.30 10.66 23.89
N ASP A 484 -5.52 10.91 22.83
CA ASP A 484 -4.29 11.69 22.83
C ASP A 484 -3.92 12.12 21.38
N GLY A 485 -2.80 12.83 21.21
CA GLY A 485 -2.26 13.28 19.92
C GLY A 485 -2.48 14.77 19.62
N TYR A 486 -2.02 15.16 18.42
CA TYR A 486 -2.13 16.53 17.91
C TYR A 486 -2.95 16.46 16.61
N VAL A 487 -4.22 16.85 16.68
CA VAL A 487 -5.14 16.79 15.56
C VAL A 487 -5.47 18.21 15.10
N TYR A 488 -5.18 18.49 13.84
CA TYR A 488 -5.62 19.69 13.13
C TYR A 488 -6.46 19.28 11.93
N ALA A 489 -7.68 19.80 11.86
CA ALA A 489 -8.57 19.63 10.74
C ALA A 489 -9.02 20.99 10.21
N GLU A 490 -8.93 21.22 8.90
CA GLU A 490 -9.46 22.41 8.22
C GLU A 490 -10.34 22.00 7.04
N ALA A 491 -11.53 22.55 6.98
CA ALA A 491 -12.51 22.12 5.98
C ALA A 491 -13.35 23.27 5.41
N GLY A 492 -13.92 22.99 4.22
CA GLY A 492 -14.96 23.83 3.62
C GLY A 492 -16.37 23.52 4.12
N ASP A 493 -16.54 22.41 4.83
CA ASP A 493 -17.72 21.94 5.56
C ASP A 493 -17.31 21.73 7.02
N ASP A 494 -17.86 20.76 7.77
CA ASP A 494 -17.39 20.48 9.14
C ASP A 494 -15.92 20.07 9.15
N ALA A 495 -15.15 20.63 10.11
CA ALA A 495 -13.75 20.26 10.13
C ALA A 495 -13.57 18.80 10.56
N ILE A 496 -14.31 18.35 11.60
CA ILE A 496 -14.37 16.94 12.04
C ILE A 496 -15.83 16.58 12.29
N ASN A 497 -16.33 15.53 11.61
CA ASN A 497 -17.71 15.07 11.74
C ASN A 497 -17.77 13.58 12.11
N ALA A 498 -18.59 13.25 13.10
CA ALA A 498 -18.98 11.89 13.46
C ALA A 498 -20.46 11.67 13.17
N ALA A 499 -20.81 10.68 12.35
CA ALA A 499 -22.22 10.35 12.11
C ALA A 499 -22.93 9.69 13.32
N SER A 500 -22.21 9.42 14.40
CA SER A 500 -22.69 8.94 15.69
C SER A 500 -22.02 9.74 16.82
N ASP A 501 -21.69 9.09 17.93
CA ASP A 501 -21.08 9.78 19.08
C ASP A 501 -19.62 10.21 18.81
N PHE A 502 -19.26 11.38 19.33
CA PHE A 502 -17.90 11.89 19.30
C PHE A 502 -17.37 12.09 20.72
N THR A 503 -16.24 11.48 21.06
CA THR A 503 -15.60 11.58 22.37
C THR A 503 -14.18 12.14 22.26
N ILE A 504 -13.87 13.20 23.01
CA ILE A 504 -12.51 13.69 23.26
C ILE A 504 -12.21 13.51 24.75
N SER A 505 -11.19 12.71 25.06
CA SER A 505 -10.75 12.48 26.44
C SER A 505 -9.32 12.96 26.72
N GLY A 506 -8.56 13.32 25.67
CA GLY A 506 -7.18 13.81 25.79
C GLY A 506 -6.70 14.49 24.53
N GLY A 507 -5.40 14.78 24.46
CA GLY A 507 -4.73 15.37 23.30
C GLY A 507 -4.98 16.87 23.09
N TYR A 508 -4.59 17.33 21.91
CA TYR A 508 -4.76 18.69 21.40
C TYR A 508 -5.52 18.63 20.08
N VAL A 509 -6.76 19.09 20.06
CA VAL A 509 -7.67 18.98 18.92
C VAL A 509 -8.07 20.36 18.42
N MET A 510 -7.83 20.65 17.15
CA MET A 510 -8.32 21.87 16.51
C MET A 510 -9.15 21.50 15.27
N GLY A 511 -10.41 21.95 15.25
CA GLY A 511 -11.28 21.96 14.08
C GLY A 511 -11.49 23.40 13.60
N ASN A 512 -11.14 23.68 12.34
CA ASN A 512 -11.30 24.97 11.69
C ASN A 512 -12.20 24.83 10.45
N SER A 513 -13.46 25.12 10.61
CA SER A 513 -14.40 25.15 9.48
C SER A 513 -14.51 26.55 8.88
N THR A 514 -14.61 26.61 7.55
CA THR A 514 -14.92 27.82 6.80
C THR A 514 -16.36 27.86 6.28
N GLY A 515 -17.07 26.76 6.36
CA GLY A 515 -18.40 26.60 5.78
C GLY A 515 -19.50 26.12 6.72
N ASN A 516 -19.14 25.43 7.82
CA ASN A 516 -20.08 24.79 8.75
C ASN A 516 -19.50 24.78 10.16
N ASP A 517 -19.67 23.67 10.92
CA ASP A 517 -19.26 23.54 12.31
C ASP A 517 -17.77 23.18 12.48
N GLY A 518 -17.18 23.62 13.61
CA GLY A 518 -15.80 23.27 13.90
C GLY A 518 -15.63 21.78 14.21
N LEU A 519 -16.45 21.27 15.10
CA LEU A 519 -16.53 19.85 15.48
C LEU A 519 -18.01 19.46 15.57
N ASP A 520 -18.41 18.42 14.86
CA ASP A 520 -19.81 17.98 14.80
C ASP A 520 -19.99 16.53 15.19
N ALA A 521 -21.09 16.22 15.91
CA ALA A 521 -21.56 14.89 16.19
C ALA A 521 -23.04 14.76 15.87
N ASN A 522 -23.40 13.91 14.92
CA ASN A 522 -24.79 13.53 14.67
C ASN A 522 -25.38 12.64 15.78
N GLY A 523 -24.63 12.37 16.84
CA GLY A 523 -24.98 11.72 18.10
C GLY A 523 -24.69 12.63 19.29
N ASN A 524 -24.31 12.02 20.41
CA ASN A 524 -23.83 12.80 21.57
C ASN A 524 -22.37 13.21 21.37
N PHE A 525 -22.04 14.40 21.84
CA PHE A 525 -20.65 14.84 21.92
C PHE A 525 -20.17 14.84 23.37
N TYR A 526 -19.03 14.21 23.65
CA TYR A 526 -18.45 14.11 24.98
C TYR A 526 -17.05 14.73 25.02
N ILE A 527 -16.84 15.78 25.80
CA ILE A 527 -15.51 16.29 26.14
C ILE A 527 -15.23 15.96 27.60
N LYS A 528 -14.37 14.98 27.82
CA LYS A 528 -13.96 14.47 29.14
C LYS A 528 -12.59 14.96 29.56
N GLY A 529 -11.79 15.47 28.59
CA GLY A 529 -10.42 15.93 28.78
C GLY A 529 -9.86 16.57 27.52
N GLY A 530 -8.55 16.82 27.50
CA GLY A 530 -7.84 17.36 26.35
C GLY A 530 -7.90 18.90 26.24
N ASN A 531 -7.29 19.42 25.17
CA ASN A 531 -7.21 20.82 24.81
C ASN A 531 -7.84 21.02 23.44
N VAL A 532 -8.98 21.70 23.40
CA VAL A 532 -9.84 21.78 22.21
C VAL A 532 -9.94 23.24 21.76
N PHE A 533 -9.69 23.47 20.47
CA PHE A 533 -9.96 24.75 19.82
C PHE A 533 -10.85 24.50 18.59
N ALA A 534 -12.09 24.90 18.66
CA ALA A 534 -13.05 24.75 17.59
C ALA A 534 -13.43 26.10 16.98
N VAL A 535 -13.52 26.15 15.66
CA VAL A 535 -13.83 27.38 14.91
C VAL A 535 -14.89 27.04 13.87
N ALA A 536 -16.07 27.65 14.01
CA ALA A 536 -17.15 27.54 13.05
C ALA A 536 -17.24 28.77 12.14
N LYS A 537 -17.95 28.63 11.04
CA LYS A 537 -18.60 29.72 10.35
C LYS A 537 -19.60 30.40 11.30
N GLY A 538 -20.00 31.63 11.03
CA GLY A 538 -21.01 32.32 11.86
C GLY A 538 -22.39 31.68 11.80
N SER A 539 -23.22 32.05 12.78
CA SER A 539 -24.59 31.54 12.95
C SER A 539 -25.34 31.22 11.64
N PRO A 540 -26.02 30.07 11.58
CA PRO A 540 -26.45 29.24 12.72
C PRO A 540 -25.39 28.27 13.24
N GLU A 541 -24.25 28.12 12.55
CA GLU A 541 -23.22 27.14 12.85
C GLU A 541 -22.48 27.44 14.17
N VAL A 542 -22.07 26.41 14.90
CA VAL A 542 -21.45 26.49 16.22
C VAL A 542 -20.03 25.87 16.22
N GLY A 543 -19.19 26.29 17.18
CA GLY A 543 -17.83 25.74 17.29
C GLY A 543 -17.85 24.23 17.57
N ILE A 544 -18.76 23.78 18.44
CA ILE A 544 -18.94 22.36 18.79
C ILE A 544 -20.42 22.04 18.80
N ASP A 545 -20.85 21.19 17.88
CA ASP A 545 -22.22 20.76 17.69
C ASP A 545 -22.50 19.34 18.20
N ALA A 546 -23.76 19.08 18.52
CA ALA A 546 -24.32 17.79 18.82
C ALA A 546 -25.80 17.77 18.39
N ASN A 547 -26.30 16.70 17.85
CA ASN A 547 -27.65 16.57 17.27
C ASN A 547 -28.75 16.70 18.36
N THR A 548 -28.98 17.91 18.82
CA THR A 548 -30.04 18.21 19.82
C THR A 548 -31.43 18.04 19.26
N GLU A 549 -31.68 18.20 17.98
CA GLU A 549 -32.93 17.92 17.29
C GLU A 549 -33.27 16.44 17.33
N GLY A 550 -32.26 15.56 17.34
CA GLY A 550 -32.37 14.11 17.55
C GLY A 550 -32.45 13.70 19.01
N GLY A 551 -32.40 14.65 19.95
CA GLY A 551 -32.44 14.39 21.42
C GLY A 551 -31.06 14.09 22.02
N CYS A 552 -29.97 14.23 21.26
CA CYS A 552 -28.59 14.10 21.73
C CYS A 552 -28.11 15.40 22.42
N LYS A 553 -26.91 15.39 23.00
CA LYS A 553 -26.37 16.56 23.73
C LYS A 553 -24.86 16.62 23.67
N LEU A 554 -24.33 17.85 23.78
CA LEU A 554 -22.94 18.08 24.11
C LEU A 554 -22.76 18.02 25.64
N TYR A 555 -21.89 17.12 26.09
CA TYR A 555 -21.49 16.95 27.49
C TYR A 555 -20.04 17.35 27.67
N ILE A 556 -19.76 18.35 28.54
CA ILE A 556 -18.40 18.75 28.89
C ILE A 556 -18.20 18.49 30.39
N THR A 557 -17.36 17.51 30.70
CA THR A 557 -17.06 17.09 32.08
C THR A 557 -15.58 17.32 32.45
N GLY A 558 -14.77 17.84 31.53
CA GLY A 558 -13.36 18.13 31.71
C GLY A 558 -12.77 18.82 30.50
N GLY A 559 -11.43 18.96 30.50
CA GLY A 559 -10.68 19.57 29.40
C GLY A 559 -10.62 21.12 29.46
N ASN A 560 -9.94 21.68 28.47
CA ASN A 560 -9.80 23.10 28.23
C ASN A 560 -10.32 23.38 26.81
N VAL A 561 -11.41 24.08 26.69
CA VAL A 561 -12.15 24.26 25.44
C VAL A 561 -12.21 25.74 25.08
N ALA A 562 -11.90 26.07 23.84
CA ALA A 562 -12.16 27.36 23.23
C ALA A 562 -12.98 27.11 21.94
N ALA A 563 -14.16 27.71 21.86
CA ALA A 563 -15.09 27.51 20.75
C ALA A 563 -15.53 28.86 20.16
N ILE A 564 -15.09 29.17 18.95
CA ILE A 564 -15.57 30.32 18.16
C ILE A 564 -16.84 29.88 17.41
N GLY A 565 -17.90 30.63 17.56
CA GLY A 565 -19.27 30.24 17.18
C GLY A 565 -20.07 29.73 18.38
N GLY A 566 -19.40 29.38 19.50
CA GLY A 566 -20.04 28.93 20.73
C GLY A 566 -20.13 27.41 20.83
N LEU A 567 -20.96 26.95 21.75
CA LEU A 567 -21.29 25.55 22.00
C LEU A 567 -22.74 25.34 21.61
N GLU A 568 -23.08 24.09 21.25
CA GLU A 568 -24.46 23.72 20.98
C GLU A 568 -25.39 24.09 22.12
N ASN A 569 -26.60 24.53 21.74
CA ASN A 569 -27.62 24.97 22.69
C ASN A 569 -28.08 23.82 23.59
N GLY A 570 -28.23 24.10 24.90
CA GLY A 570 -28.60 23.06 25.87
C GLY A 570 -27.45 22.14 26.30
N SER A 571 -26.20 22.49 26.00
CA SER A 571 -25.01 21.76 26.47
C SER A 571 -25.02 21.52 27.97
N SER A 572 -24.56 20.35 28.39
CA SER A 572 -24.43 19.94 29.79
C SER A 572 -23.01 20.16 30.29
N LEU A 573 -22.81 21.10 31.18
CA LEU A 573 -21.51 21.44 31.81
C LEU A 573 -21.48 20.91 33.25
N THR A 574 -20.62 19.94 33.54
CA THR A 574 -20.52 19.32 34.87
C THR A 574 -19.07 19.36 35.37
N GLY A 575 -18.82 19.98 36.51
CA GLY A 575 -17.49 20.11 37.07
C GLY A 575 -16.56 21.10 36.31
N VAL A 576 -17.13 21.88 35.40
CA VAL A 576 -16.43 22.90 34.61
C VAL A 576 -17.21 24.22 34.65
N THR A 577 -16.52 25.32 34.35
CA THR A 577 -17.12 26.64 34.21
C THR A 577 -16.91 27.18 32.80
N SER A 578 -17.86 27.94 32.30
CA SER A 578 -17.79 28.58 30.99
C SER A 578 -17.80 30.09 31.07
N LYS A 579 -17.17 30.75 30.09
CA LYS A 579 -17.18 32.19 29.94
C LYS A 579 -17.16 32.58 28.47
N SER A 580 -17.94 33.56 28.09
CA SER A 580 -17.81 34.20 26.77
C SER A 580 -16.75 35.28 26.82
N THR A 581 -15.98 35.40 25.73
CA THR A 581 -14.94 36.41 25.59
C THR A 581 -14.86 36.92 24.16
N SER A 582 -14.38 38.15 23.95
CA SER A 582 -14.11 38.68 22.62
C SER A 582 -12.77 38.21 22.10
N TYR A 583 -12.59 38.24 20.79
CA TYR A 583 -11.33 37.92 20.11
C TYR A 583 -11.10 38.87 18.92
N SER A 584 -9.88 38.87 18.41
CA SER A 584 -9.52 39.51 17.14
C SER A 584 -8.95 38.45 16.19
N LYS A 585 -9.43 38.45 14.93
CA LYS A 585 -8.92 37.58 13.88
C LYS A 585 -7.42 37.75 13.69
N GLY A 586 -6.70 36.66 13.40
CA GLY A 586 -5.25 36.64 13.20
C GLY A 586 -4.41 36.81 14.46
N SER A 587 -5.03 37.07 15.62
CA SER A 587 -4.32 37.34 16.88
C SER A 587 -4.07 36.06 17.68
N TRP A 588 -3.00 36.07 18.45
CA TRP A 588 -2.65 35.01 19.39
C TRP A 588 -3.28 35.24 20.76
N TYR A 589 -3.76 34.18 21.36
CA TYR A 589 -4.30 34.14 22.71
C TYR A 589 -3.74 32.95 23.48
N THR A 590 -3.32 33.20 24.72
CA THR A 590 -2.96 32.13 25.67
C THR A 590 -4.18 31.78 26.51
N PHE A 591 -4.64 30.53 26.40
CA PHE A 591 -5.69 29.95 27.22
C PHE A 591 -5.17 29.64 28.61
N LYS A 592 -5.94 30.03 29.65
CA LYS A 592 -5.63 29.78 31.05
C LYS A 592 -6.78 29.04 31.73
N ASN A 593 -6.44 28.01 32.50
CA ASN A 593 -7.32 27.35 33.46
C ASN A 593 -6.98 27.85 34.85
N GLY A 594 -7.81 28.73 35.41
CA GLY A 594 -7.46 29.52 36.56
C GLY A 594 -6.26 30.47 36.26
N SER A 595 -5.18 30.36 37.01
CA SER A 595 -3.93 31.09 36.80
C SER A 595 -2.94 30.39 35.85
N THR A 596 -3.15 29.11 35.53
CA THR A 596 -2.21 28.28 34.75
C THR A 596 -2.41 28.47 33.26
N ALA A 597 -1.36 28.89 32.54
CA ALA A 597 -1.33 28.87 31.08
C ALA A 597 -1.26 27.42 30.59
N VAL A 598 -2.12 27.04 29.65
CA VAL A 598 -2.26 25.67 29.19
C VAL A 598 -1.73 25.52 27.75
N PHE A 599 -2.23 26.34 26.86
CA PHE A 599 -1.79 26.40 25.46
C PHE A 599 -2.05 27.80 24.90
N SER A 600 -1.46 28.09 23.77
CA SER A 600 -1.80 29.29 23.00
C SER A 600 -2.40 28.89 21.66
N MET A 601 -3.34 29.70 21.17
CA MET A 601 -4.03 29.53 19.93
C MET A 601 -3.97 30.81 19.09
N LYS A 602 -3.75 30.68 17.81
CA LYS A 602 -3.89 31.76 16.83
C LYS A 602 -5.28 31.68 16.23
N VAL A 603 -6.06 32.73 16.38
CA VAL A 603 -7.39 32.77 15.77
C VAL A 603 -7.25 32.86 14.26
N PRO A 604 -7.91 31.97 13.47
CA PRO A 604 -7.91 32.09 12.01
C PRO A 604 -8.47 33.43 11.51
N SER A 605 -8.23 33.73 10.24
CA SER A 605 -8.74 34.95 9.60
C SER A 605 -9.90 34.66 8.63
N ASN A 606 -10.66 33.57 8.87
CA ASN A 606 -11.79 33.19 8.04
C ASN A 606 -12.79 34.34 7.87
N SER A 607 -13.40 34.46 6.71
CA SER A 607 -14.57 35.32 6.50
C SER A 607 -15.74 34.81 7.32
N ASN A 608 -16.69 35.39 7.72
CA ASN A 608 -17.92 34.90 8.36
C ASN A 608 -17.73 34.01 9.62
N MET A 609 -16.65 34.17 10.36
CA MET A 609 -16.49 33.49 11.66
C MET A 609 -17.53 33.99 12.67
N GLY A 610 -17.85 33.17 13.67
CA GLY A 610 -18.66 33.55 14.81
C GLY A 610 -18.16 34.81 15.51
N ASN A 611 -19.04 35.53 16.21
CA ASN A 611 -18.73 36.82 16.79
C ASN A 611 -18.14 36.76 18.22
N SER A 612 -18.22 35.61 18.87
CA SER A 612 -17.76 35.38 20.24
C SER A 612 -17.01 34.08 20.36
N MET A 613 -16.19 33.97 21.37
CA MET A 613 -15.50 32.73 21.72
C MET A 613 -15.97 32.30 23.12
N THR A 614 -16.53 31.11 23.22
CA THR A 614 -16.85 30.46 24.49
C THR A 614 -15.64 29.68 24.96
N ILE A 615 -15.19 29.92 26.20
CA ILE A 615 -14.07 29.18 26.83
C ILE A 615 -14.59 28.40 28.03
N VAL A 616 -14.12 27.16 28.20
CA VAL A 616 -14.54 26.24 29.29
C VAL A 616 -13.32 25.59 29.93
N ALA A 617 -13.28 25.51 31.25
CA ALA A 617 -12.28 24.77 32.01
C ALA A 617 -12.78 24.35 33.40
N SER A 618 -12.03 23.50 34.08
CA SER A 618 -12.36 23.05 35.46
C SER A 618 -12.23 24.15 36.52
N SER A 619 -11.40 25.17 36.27
CA SER A 619 -11.36 26.42 37.06
C SER A 619 -11.83 27.59 36.20
N THR A 620 -11.90 28.81 36.76
CA THR A 620 -12.33 29.99 35.99
C THR A 620 -11.48 30.20 34.73
N PRO A 621 -12.02 29.97 33.51
CA PRO A 621 -11.24 30.12 32.29
C PRO A 621 -11.00 31.59 31.93
N SER A 622 -9.86 31.84 31.31
CA SER A 622 -9.54 33.17 30.75
C SER A 622 -8.59 33.04 29.56
N VAL A 623 -8.51 34.09 28.76
CA VAL A 623 -7.50 34.24 27.72
C VAL A 623 -6.73 35.53 27.90
N SER A 624 -5.45 35.54 27.57
CA SER A 624 -4.62 36.74 27.49
C SER A 624 -3.98 36.86 26.12
N SER A 625 -3.81 38.07 25.62
CA SER A 625 -3.13 38.31 24.33
C SER A 625 -1.70 37.78 24.33
N GLY A 626 -1.25 37.28 23.16
CA GLY A 626 0.06 36.74 22.93
C GLY A 626 0.12 35.23 23.07
N ALA A 627 1.26 34.66 22.67
CA ALA A 627 1.54 33.24 22.75
C ALA A 627 2.61 32.95 23.80
N ILE A 628 2.52 31.79 24.45
CA ILE A 628 3.62 31.25 25.26
C ILE A 628 4.77 30.79 24.34
N SER A 629 5.97 30.68 24.92
CA SER A 629 7.08 29.98 24.24
C SER A 629 6.89 28.49 24.39
N GLY A 630 7.08 27.73 23.29
CA GLY A 630 6.90 26.28 23.33
C GLY A 630 6.91 25.64 21.96
N THR A 631 6.40 24.42 21.89
CA THR A 631 6.32 23.62 20.65
C THR A 631 5.10 24.03 19.83
N SER A 632 5.31 24.30 18.54
CA SER A 632 4.21 24.54 17.58
C SER A 632 3.36 23.30 17.39
N ILE A 633 2.05 23.48 17.41
CA ILE A 633 1.03 22.46 17.15
C ILE A 633 -0.01 23.01 16.17
N TRP A 634 -0.95 22.15 15.71
CA TRP A 634 -2.07 22.55 14.86
C TRP A 634 -1.64 23.30 13.59
N ASN A 635 -0.66 22.76 12.87
CA ASN A 635 -0.17 23.38 11.63
C ASN A 635 0.22 24.88 11.79
N GLY A 636 0.76 25.25 12.97
CA GLY A 636 1.15 26.63 13.28
C GLY A 636 0.04 27.49 13.90
N TYR A 637 -1.13 26.93 14.14
CA TYR A 637 -2.22 27.66 14.85
C TYR A 637 -2.20 27.47 16.36
N GLY A 638 -1.28 26.69 16.89
CA GLY A 638 -1.14 26.51 18.35
C GLY A 638 0.30 26.43 18.83
N VAL A 639 0.49 26.67 20.13
CA VAL A 639 1.73 26.45 20.88
C VAL A 639 1.38 25.86 22.24
N LYS A 640 2.16 24.83 22.67
CA LYS A 640 2.04 24.18 23.99
C LYS A 640 3.32 24.23 24.80
#